data_981574e10b7c3275595a88a4d3d71b0f
#
_entry.id   981574e10b7c3275595a88a4d3d71b0f
#
_cell.length_a   1.000
_cell.length_b   1.000
_cell.length_c   1.000
_cell.angle_alpha   90.00
_cell.angle_beta   90.00
_cell.angle_gamma   90.00
#
_symmetry.space_group_name_H-M   'P 1'
#
loop_
_entity.id
_entity.type
_entity.pdbx_description
1 polymer ?
#
loop_
_entity_poly.entity_id
_entity_poly.type
_entity_poly.pdbx_seq_one_letter_code
_entity_poly.pdbx_strand_id
1 'polypeptide(L)'
;MKAVAKQKKIAHYRILELLGAGGMGAVYKAQDEKLDRVVALKLLAPEAVAHEERRRRFLQEARAASALNHPHILTIYEVGEDAGAPFIVMEYIQGETLRARISARTLPLTAALEAAAQIADALGKAHEHGIVHRDLKPENLMITRDGYAKVLDFGIAKLIGVTKQALIDSEQKTVVQVKTQAGAIIGTSGYMSPEQILGKRVDQRSDIFSLGIVLYEMTAGQRPFSGHNDIDVMHAILHETPKPAHTVNPALPADLDRILARVLAKEPKRRYQAMRDLSGEIKELKRNLELGKLPKPKTRLVLKTSTAAVRRSIKVDYEKDLNQAQFQAVTTTEGPLLVIAGAGTGKTRTLVYRVARLVETGVRPESVLLLTFTRRSAASMLARAAALADERCQRVSGGTFHSTAYSVLRKYSELADISRSFSVMDQNDTEDLIELLRRQMGFTGKDRQFPRKRTISTVFSMSVNKIQPIQEVVGREYPQYLDDTPDLQALFDKFERYKRERQLLSYDDLLVRLRDALEGGEELRQKLGTQHQYIMVDEYQDTNKLQAQIIRLLASGHDNVAVVGDEAQSIYSFRGASFRNMLEFPELFPGAQIIKLEENFRSTQPILDLANALISDASEGYKKSLFSKMKSGPAPILVSTDDEAEQSRFVAQRVEELSDEGLPFSEIAVLFRSSNHSFDLEIELARHGIPFRKFGGMKFAESAHIKDVLSFLRVVINPSDTLSWRRVLKLLDNVGDATADHIVDYLGVDKTEFRTLRSKDSLFKKLKQFPGKASYKEQLTRLAQLLSSVRETKAPGAQVGAIERFYRPILKANHDDHPRRQRELDHLVAIAKRYKTGDEFLADVALDPQDLALADAAARGKGYVTLSTVHSAKGLEWNTLFVIWMMDGRFPSLRATDVFEDLEEEKRLLYVAATRAKENLYFTCPMTTHESYGPNAFSGVSRFLEGLPPSTLTRATLSSDPDGE
;
A
#
# COMPACT_ATOMS: atom_id res chain seq x y z
N MET A 1 38.42 5.91 27.40
CA MET A 1 37.75 6.62 28.51
C MET A 1 38.49 6.57 29.87
N LYS A 2 39.12 5.46 30.32
CA LYS A 2 39.86 5.43 31.59
C LYS A 2 41.17 6.22 31.60
N ALA A 3 41.77 6.57 30.46
CA ALA A 3 43.06 7.30 30.37
C ALA A 3 42.90 8.83 30.56
N VAL A 4 41.76 9.43 30.18
CA VAL A 4 41.50 10.88 30.29
C VAL A 4 41.10 11.30 31.73
N ALA A 5 40.60 10.35 32.53
CA ALA A 5 40.22 10.59 33.92
C ALA A 5 41.42 10.90 34.86
N LYS A 6 42.67 10.84 34.37
CA LYS A 6 43.86 11.17 35.14
C LYS A 6 44.40 12.58 34.91
N GLN A 7 43.93 13.30 33.89
CA GLN A 7 44.34 14.71 33.67
C GLN A 7 43.52 15.63 34.58
N LYS A 8 44.13 16.20 35.61
CA LYS A 8 43.49 17.17 36.53
C LYS A 8 43.27 18.55 35.86
N LYS A 9 43.79 18.79 34.64
CA LYS A 9 43.80 20.09 33.97
C LYS A 9 43.79 19.91 32.43
N ILE A 10 43.04 20.75 31.71
CA ILE A 10 42.98 20.84 30.23
C ILE A 10 43.20 22.33 29.91
N ALA A 11 44.26 22.64 29.18
CA ALA A 11 44.71 24.00 28.98
C ALA A 11 44.81 24.76 30.35
N HIS A 12 44.04 25.81 30.58
CA HIS A 12 44.00 26.54 31.83
C HIS A 12 42.75 26.23 32.67
N TYR A 13 41.97 25.18 32.29
CA TYR A 13 40.73 24.76 32.98
C TYR A 13 41.03 23.58 33.91
N ARG A 14 40.81 23.78 35.20
CA ARG A 14 40.94 22.74 36.25
C ARG A 14 39.62 21.97 36.34
N ILE A 15 39.66 20.68 36.04
CA ILE A 15 38.48 19.82 36.12
C ILE A 15 38.08 19.64 37.61
N LEU A 16 36.77 19.86 37.88
CA LEU A 16 36.18 19.71 39.23
C LEU A 16 35.38 18.41 39.31
N GLU A 17 34.45 18.17 38.41
CA GLU A 17 33.58 16.99 38.44
C GLU A 17 33.07 16.66 37.00
N LEU A 18 32.68 15.40 36.82
CA LEU A 18 32.02 14.93 35.55
C LEU A 18 30.52 15.24 35.66
N LEU A 19 30.00 16.04 34.70
CA LEU A 19 28.59 16.37 34.60
C LEU A 19 27.80 15.34 33.79
N GLY A 20 28.44 14.75 32.75
CA GLY A 20 27.83 13.76 31.90
C GLY A 20 28.78 13.15 30.91
N ALA A 21 28.54 11.90 30.48
CA ALA A 21 29.28 11.23 29.43
C ALA A 21 28.32 10.55 28.47
N GLY A 22 28.60 10.67 27.14
CA GLY A 22 27.79 10.09 26.09
C GLY A 22 28.60 9.68 24.89
N GLY A 23 27.95 9.18 23.84
CA GLY A 23 28.62 8.69 22.63
C GLY A 23 29.44 9.71 21.85
N MET A 24 29.31 11.02 22.13
CA MET A 24 30.04 12.12 21.47
C MET A 24 31.12 12.73 22.33
N GLY A 25 31.26 12.30 23.58
CA GLY A 25 32.28 12.84 24.50
C GLY A 25 31.76 12.95 25.94
N ALA A 26 32.54 13.68 26.74
CA ALA A 26 32.27 13.93 28.15
C ALA A 26 32.20 15.42 28.44
N VAL A 27 31.26 15.82 29.33
CA VAL A 27 31.11 17.20 29.82
C VAL A 27 31.53 17.25 31.27
N TYR A 28 32.44 18.14 31.58
CA TYR A 28 33.02 18.34 32.92
C TYR A 28 32.67 19.73 33.46
N LYS A 29 32.40 19.85 34.72
CA LYS A 29 32.47 21.11 35.43
C LYS A 29 33.95 21.45 35.67
N ALA A 30 34.38 22.65 35.33
CA ALA A 30 35.77 23.07 35.46
C ALA A 30 35.85 24.50 36.00
N GLN A 31 36.94 24.83 36.62
CA GLN A 31 37.35 26.19 37.05
C GLN A 31 38.24 26.79 35.98
N ASP A 32 37.83 27.89 35.36
CA ASP A 32 38.65 28.73 34.54
C ASP A 32 39.64 29.50 35.45
N GLU A 33 40.90 29.10 35.48
CA GLU A 33 41.92 29.69 36.36
C GLU A 33 42.36 31.07 35.93
N LYS A 34 42.06 31.51 34.69
CA LYS A 34 42.36 32.84 34.21
C LYS A 34 41.29 33.87 34.57
N LEU A 35 40.02 33.48 34.52
CA LEU A 35 38.90 34.39 34.74
C LEU A 35 38.15 34.08 36.06
N ASP A 36 38.67 33.17 36.88
CA ASP A 36 38.16 32.73 38.19
C ASP A 36 36.65 32.46 38.19
N ARG A 37 36.17 31.78 37.16
CA ARG A 37 34.75 31.40 37.03
C ARG A 37 34.58 29.90 36.78
N VAL A 38 33.43 29.39 37.15
CA VAL A 38 33.01 28.02 36.87
C VAL A 38 32.42 27.92 35.45
N VAL A 39 32.89 26.95 34.68
CA VAL A 39 32.47 26.68 33.29
C VAL A 39 32.11 25.20 33.11
N ALA A 40 31.37 24.91 32.05
CA ALA A 40 31.19 23.56 31.54
C ALA A 40 32.16 23.33 30.37
N LEU A 41 32.93 22.25 30.43
CA LEU A 41 33.96 21.90 29.43
C LEU A 41 33.57 20.57 28.80
N LYS A 42 33.29 20.61 27.48
CA LYS A 42 32.92 19.46 26.67
C LYS A 42 34.11 18.98 25.86
N LEU A 43 34.51 17.70 26.07
CA LEU A 43 35.60 17.03 25.37
C LEU A 43 35.04 16.05 24.35
N LEU A 44 35.60 16.02 23.16
CA LEU A 44 35.24 14.99 22.17
C LEU A 44 35.83 13.62 22.54
N ALA A 45 35.08 12.56 22.14
CA ALA A 45 35.57 11.19 22.26
C ALA A 45 36.77 10.95 21.32
N PRO A 46 37.79 10.19 21.73
CA PRO A 46 39.01 9.93 20.92
C PRO A 46 38.73 9.34 19.54
N GLU A 47 37.69 8.54 19.44
CA GLU A 47 37.24 7.94 18.16
C GLU A 47 36.65 8.97 17.19
N ALA A 48 36.11 10.07 17.70
CA ALA A 48 35.61 11.18 16.87
C ALA A 48 36.74 12.11 16.40
N VAL A 49 37.86 12.12 17.11
CA VAL A 49 39.09 12.91 16.78
C VAL A 49 39.86 12.28 15.62
N ALA A 50 39.81 10.96 15.45
CA ALA A 50 40.52 10.22 14.43
C ALA A 50 40.10 10.54 12.98
N HIS A 51 38.94 11.20 12.79
CA HIS A 51 38.43 11.60 11.47
C HIS A 51 38.51 13.12 11.28
N GLU A 52 39.45 13.59 10.49
CA GLU A 52 39.73 15.02 10.27
C GLU A 52 38.52 15.82 9.77
N GLU A 53 37.70 15.21 8.95
CA GLU A 53 36.45 15.82 8.44
C GLU A 53 35.40 16.02 9.56
N ARG A 54 35.29 15.11 10.52
CA ARG A 54 34.42 15.25 11.70
C ARG A 54 34.90 16.36 12.63
N ARG A 55 36.21 16.43 12.85
CA ARG A 55 36.84 17.47 13.64
C ARG A 55 36.63 18.86 13.05
N ARG A 56 36.86 19.03 11.74
CA ARG A 56 36.65 20.31 11.04
C ARG A 56 35.23 20.81 11.13
N ARG A 57 34.24 19.90 10.90
CA ARG A 57 32.81 20.24 11.00
C ARG A 57 32.39 20.63 12.42
N PHE A 58 32.83 19.89 13.43
CA PHE A 58 32.58 20.21 14.84
C PHE A 58 33.08 21.62 15.21
N LEU A 59 34.28 21.97 14.82
CA LEU A 59 34.85 23.30 15.07
C LEU A 59 34.09 24.41 14.30
N GLN A 60 33.67 24.14 13.08
CA GLN A 60 32.93 25.10 12.27
C GLN A 60 31.51 25.36 12.84
N GLU A 61 30.82 24.34 13.31
CA GLU A 61 29.49 24.43 13.89
C GLU A 61 29.51 25.05 15.30
N ALA A 62 30.51 24.72 16.11
CA ALA A 62 30.74 25.38 17.38
C ALA A 62 31.00 26.90 17.22
N ARG A 63 31.73 27.28 16.16
CA ARG A 63 31.94 28.69 15.82
C ARG A 63 30.67 29.40 15.38
N ALA A 64 29.82 28.72 14.60
CA ALA A 64 28.51 29.24 14.19
C ALA A 64 27.58 29.42 15.40
N ALA A 65 27.51 28.46 16.31
CA ALA A 65 26.72 28.56 17.53
C ALA A 65 27.26 29.62 18.52
N SER A 66 28.59 29.89 18.53
CA SER A 66 29.19 30.91 19.36
C SER A 66 28.82 32.36 18.96
N ALA A 67 28.34 32.54 17.73
CA ALA A 67 27.81 33.82 17.24
C ALA A 67 26.42 34.17 17.78
N LEU A 68 25.70 33.21 18.40
CA LEU A 68 24.36 33.42 18.94
C LEU A 68 24.45 33.98 20.36
N ASN A 69 23.99 35.19 20.56
CA ASN A 69 23.85 35.82 21.89
C ASN A 69 22.34 35.99 22.19
N HIS A 70 21.81 35.19 23.12
CA HIS A 70 20.42 35.25 23.56
C HIS A 70 20.26 34.69 24.98
N PRO A 71 19.41 35.28 25.85
CA PRO A 71 19.30 34.85 27.26
C PRO A 71 18.88 33.39 27.43
N HIS A 72 18.16 32.82 26.47
CA HIS A 72 17.67 31.44 26.48
C HIS A 72 18.49 30.49 25.58
N ILE A 73 19.68 30.87 25.12
CA ILE A 73 20.65 30.01 24.43
C ILE A 73 21.90 29.87 25.31
N LEU A 74 22.47 28.66 25.37
CA LEU A 74 23.71 28.39 26.05
C LEU A 74 24.88 29.19 25.41
N THR A 75 25.61 29.97 26.24
CA THR A 75 26.72 30.75 25.74
C THR A 75 27.99 29.90 25.60
N ILE A 76 28.58 29.88 24.42
CA ILE A 76 29.91 29.30 24.17
C ILE A 76 30.96 30.36 24.40
N TYR A 77 31.91 30.10 25.30
CA TYR A 77 32.97 31.02 25.65
C TYR A 77 34.24 30.86 24.82
N GLU A 78 34.62 29.60 24.59
CA GLU A 78 35.84 29.29 23.87
C GLU A 78 35.73 27.95 23.14
N VAL A 79 36.39 27.85 21.98
CA VAL A 79 36.57 26.59 21.25
C VAL A 79 38.09 26.45 21.04
N GLY A 80 38.70 25.45 21.70
CA GLY A 80 40.14 25.24 21.74
C GLY A 80 40.55 23.79 21.45
N GLU A 81 41.85 23.57 21.50
CA GLU A 81 42.47 22.25 21.33
C GLU A 81 43.61 22.12 22.36
N ASP A 82 43.66 20.98 23.06
CA ASP A 82 44.75 20.66 23.98
C ASP A 82 45.25 19.26 23.72
N ALA A 83 46.55 19.10 23.53
CA ALA A 83 47.19 17.80 23.19
C ALA A 83 46.53 17.06 22.03
N GLY A 84 46.03 17.79 21.01
CA GLY A 84 45.34 17.19 19.84
C GLY A 84 43.87 16.84 20.09
N ALA A 85 43.34 17.10 21.28
CA ALA A 85 41.93 16.87 21.59
C ALA A 85 41.15 18.20 21.58
N PRO A 86 40.15 18.40 20.70
CA PRO A 86 39.34 19.59 20.65
C PRO A 86 38.38 19.63 21.86
N PHE A 87 38.22 20.84 22.42
CA PHE A 87 37.29 21.07 23.51
C PHE A 87 36.45 22.34 23.26
N ILE A 88 35.26 22.38 23.89
CA ILE A 88 34.37 23.54 23.94
C ILE A 88 34.19 23.95 25.39
N VAL A 89 34.38 25.24 25.64
CA VAL A 89 34.09 25.87 26.95
C VAL A 89 32.80 26.65 26.85
N MET A 90 31.88 26.40 27.77
CA MET A 90 30.54 26.97 27.74
C MET A 90 30.06 27.37 29.13
N GLU A 91 29.01 28.13 29.18
CA GLU A 91 28.29 28.53 30.40
C GLU A 91 27.97 27.32 31.27
N TYR A 92 28.31 27.39 32.56
CA TYR A 92 27.80 26.38 33.53
C TYR A 92 26.44 26.79 34.07
N ILE A 93 25.39 26.05 33.66
CA ILE A 93 24.02 26.32 34.06
C ILE A 93 23.69 25.62 35.38
N GLN A 94 23.28 26.38 36.41
CA GLN A 94 22.79 25.86 37.65
C GLN A 94 21.29 25.59 37.49
N GLY A 95 20.93 24.33 37.23
CA GLY A 95 19.55 23.93 36.95
C GLY A 95 19.42 22.43 36.70
N GLU A 96 18.26 22.04 36.23
CA GLU A 96 17.92 20.65 35.89
C GLU A 96 17.54 20.56 34.43
N THR A 97 17.74 19.40 33.82
CA THR A 97 17.23 19.15 32.45
C THR A 97 15.72 19.13 32.46
N LEU A 98 15.10 19.54 31.33
CA LEU A 98 13.65 19.50 31.17
C LEU A 98 13.14 18.03 31.27
N ARG A 99 13.96 17.05 30.89
CA ARG A 99 13.70 15.63 31.08
C ARG A 99 13.49 15.29 32.57
N ALA A 100 14.33 15.73 33.44
CA ALA A 100 14.21 15.48 34.86
C ALA A 100 12.91 16.07 35.44
N ARG A 101 12.57 17.31 35.03
CA ARG A 101 11.33 18.00 35.44
C ARG A 101 10.06 17.31 34.95
N ILE A 102 10.03 16.84 33.72
CA ILE A 102 8.91 16.08 33.14
C ILE A 102 8.74 14.76 33.89
N SER A 103 9.83 14.02 34.13
CA SER A 103 9.80 12.73 34.84
C SER A 103 9.32 12.87 36.28
N ALA A 104 9.67 13.94 36.97
CA ALA A 104 9.21 14.26 38.29
C ALA A 104 7.77 14.81 38.39
N ARG A 105 7.13 15.08 37.23
CA ARG A 105 5.80 15.72 37.12
C ARG A 105 5.68 17.02 37.91
N THR A 106 6.74 17.81 37.94
CA THR A 106 6.83 19.03 38.81
C THR A 106 6.58 20.32 38.04
N LEU A 107 6.12 20.26 36.78
CA LEU A 107 5.93 21.42 35.92
C LEU A 107 4.44 21.83 35.87
N PRO A 108 4.00 22.92 36.52
CA PRO A 108 2.65 23.47 36.37
C PRO A 108 2.43 23.94 34.92
N LEU A 109 1.17 23.95 34.43
CA LEU A 109 0.82 24.35 33.06
C LEU A 109 1.37 25.73 32.70
N THR A 110 1.24 26.71 33.56
CA THR A 110 1.73 28.09 33.32
C THR A 110 3.26 28.12 33.18
N ALA A 111 4.00 27.32 33.96
CA ALA A 111 5.45 27.20 33.88
C ALA A 111 5.87 26.44 32.58
N ALA A 112 5.10 25.43 32.18
CA ALA A 112 5.33 24.71 30.93
C ALA A 112 5.13 25.63 29.70
N LEU A 113 4.09 26.45 29.69
CA LEU A 113 3.84 27.43 28.63
C LEU A 113 4.91 28.54 28.61
N GLU A 114 5.36 28.99 29.78
CA GLU A 114 6.46 29.97 29.88
C GLU A 114 7.76 29.42 29.31
N ALA A 115 8.15 28.22 29.74
CA ALA A 115 9.36 27.56 29.22
C ALA A 115 9.29 27.34 27.71
N ALA A 116 8.12 26.89 27.19
CA ALA A 116 7.92 26.71 25.76
C ALA A 116 8.03 28.03 24.96
N ALA A 117 7.50 29.13 25.50
CA ALA A 117 7.61 30.45 24.87
C ALA A 117 9.08 30.94 24.84
N GLN A 118 9.82 30.75 25.92
CA GLN A 118 11.26 31.12 25.99
C GLN A 118 12.12 30.28 25.04
N ILE A 119 11.84 28.97 24.94
CA ILE A 119 12.51 28.07 23.98
C ILE A 119 12.17 28.48 22.54
N ALA A 120 10.93 28.83 22.27
CA ALA A 120 10.51 29.32 20.96
C ALA A 120 11.20 30.66 20.59
N ASP A 121 11.35 31.60 21.53
CA ASP A 121 12.09 32.85 21.30
C ASP A 121 13.57 32.56 20.98
N ALA A 122 14.21 31.63 21.72
CA ALA A 122 15.60 31.23 21.49
C ALA A 122 15.80 30.62 20.11
N LEU A 123 14.93 29.68 19.72
CA LEU A 123 14.98 29.04 18.40
C LEU A 123 14.68 30.03 17.28
N GLY A 124 13.72 30.95 17.50
CA GLY A 124 13.44 32.05 16.57
C GLY A 124 14.68 32.89 16.26
N LYS A 125 15.46 33.22 17.30
CA LYS A 125 16.74 33.94 17.14
C LYS A 125 17.79 33.15 16.36
N ALA A 126 17.91 31.86 16.60
CA ALA A 126 18.81 30.99 15.83
C ALA A 126 18.39 30.88 14.35
N HIS A 127 17.10 30.79 14.09
CA HIS A 127 16.56 30.73 12.72
C HIS A 127 16.79 31.99 11.92
N GLU A 128 16.75 33.19 12.56
CA GLU A 128 17.11 34.46 11.93
C GLU A 128 18.58 34.47 11.42
N HIS A 129 19.46 33.72 12.06
CA HIS A 129 20.85 33.55 11.66
C HIS A 129 21.09 32.33 10.76
N GLY A 130 20.00 31.69 10.25
CA GLY A 130 20.07 30.53 9.37
C GLY A 130 20.46 29.22 10.07
N ILE A 131 20.43 29.18 11.40
CA ILE A 131 20.82 28.01 12.19
C ILE A 131 19.58 27.27 12.64
N VAL A 132 19.44 25.96 12.25
CA VAL A 132 18.37 25.05 12.65
C VAL A 132 18.94 24.07 13.67
N HIS A 133 18.20 23.82 14.76
CA HIS A 133 18.69 23.00 15.89
C HIS A 133 18.77 21.51 15.56
N ARG A 134 17.76 20.93 14.90
CA ARG A 134 17.69 19.56 14.37
C ARG A 134 17.69 18.41 15.37
N ASP A 135 17.98 18.62 16.65
CA ASP A 135 17.98 17.62 17.73
C ASP A 135 17.33 18.17 19.01
N LEU A 136 16.19 18.85 18.84
CA LEU A 136 15.45 19.42 19.97
C LEU A 136 14.74 18.31 20.74
N LYS A 137 15.10 18.17 22.03
CA LYS A 137 14.54 17.16 22.95
C LYS A 137 14.73 17.63 24.40
N PRO A 138 13.97 17.10 25.37
CA PRO A 138 14.04 17.53 26.78
C PRO A 138 15.43 17.41 27.43
N GLU A 139 16.28 16.51 26.94
CA GLU A 139 17.66 16.35 27.39
C GLU A 139 18.56 17.55 27.00
N ASN A 140 18.24 18.21 25.88
CA ASN A 140 18.96 19.37 25.35
C ASN A 140 18.34 20.72 25.80
N LEU A 141 17.45 20.68 26.78
CA LEU A 141 16.79 21.82 27.37
C LEU A 141 17.00 21.82 28.90
N MET A 142 17.42 22.91 29.45
CA MET A 142 17.58 23.08 30.91
C MET A 142 16.66 24.16 31.45
N ILE A 143 16.18 23.97 32.68
CA ILE A 143 15.48 24.97 33.46
C ILE A 143 16.41 25.40 34.61
N THR A 144 16.75 26.67 34.63
CA THR A 144 17.58 27.24 35.70
C THR A 144 16.85 27.24 37.04
N ARG A 145 17.57 27.50 38.17
CA ARG A 145 16.96 27.64 39.50
C ARG A 145 15.93 28.77 39.54
N ASP A 146 16.12 29.79 38.75
CA ASP A 146 15.23 30.96 38.64
C ASP A 146 14.07 30.74 37.65
N GLY A 147 13.91 29.53 37.09
CA GLY A 147 12.80 29.16 36.19
C GLY A 147 12.97 29.53 34.72
N TYR A 148 14.16 30.01 34.32
CA TYR A 148 14.42 30.31 32.89
C TYR A 148 14.81 29.08 32.10
N ALA A 149 14.29 28.94 30.89
CA ALA A 149 14.67 27.89 29.98
C ALA A 149 15.96 28.26 29.21
N LYS A 150 16.87 27.29 29.04
CA LYS A 150 18.08 27.42 28.22
C LYS A 150 18.14 26.26 27.22
N VAL A 151 18.35 26.58 25.94
CA VAL A 151 18.59 25.64 24.84
C VAL A 151 20.07 25.30 24.77
N LEU A 152 20.37 24.01 24.83
CA LEU A 152 21.72 23.44 24.76
C LEU A 152 21.98 22.90 23.34
N ASP A 153 23.20 22.54 23.05
CA ASP A 153 23.71 21.71 21.92
C ASP A 153 22.85 21.77 20.63
N PHE A 154 23.02 22.84 19.85
CA PHE A 154 22.51 22.87 18.49
C PHE A 154 23.14 21.71 17.71
N GLY A 155 22.31 20.87 17.07
CA GLY A 155 22.60 19.52 16.57
C GLY A 155 23.81 19.33 15.65
N ILE A 156 24.94 19.56 16.22
CA ILE A 156 26.31 19.66 15.66
C ILE A 156 26.80 18.34 15.02
N ALA A 157 26.12 17.22 15.28
CA ALA A 157 26.67 15.91 14.93
C ALA A 157 25.80 15.04 13.99
N LYS A 158 24.59 15.44 13.62
CA LYS A 158 23.71 14.61 12.79
C LYS A 158 23.90 14.73 11.26
N LEU A 159 24.80 15.57 10.78
CA LEU A 159 25.22 15.63 9.37
C LEU A 159 26.24 14.54 8.96
N ILE A 160 26.47 13.54 9.81
CA ILE A 160 27.50 12.51 9.63
C ILE A 160 26.94 11.29 8.84
N GLY A 161 26.10 11.47 7.87
CA GLY A 161 25.51 10.31 7.18
C GLY A 161 25.35 10.39 5.66
N VAL A 162 25.46 11.56 5.05
CA VAL A 162 25.22 11.65 3.59
C VAL A 162 26.20 12.61 2.93
N THR A 163 27.33 12.10 2.51
CA THR A 163 28.21 12.80 1.55
C THR A 163 27.62 12.72 0.15
N LYS A 164 27.66 13.81 -0.62
CA LYS A 164 27.26 13.89 -2.03
C LYS A 164 27.89 12.80 -2.93
N GLN A 165 28.97 12.17 -2.50
CA GLN A 165 29.66 11.10 -3.23
C GLN A 165 28.95 9.75 -3.11
N ALA A 166 28.15 9.54 -2.01
CA ALA A 166 27.33 8.34 -1.84
C ALA A 166 25.99 8.41 -2.59
N LEU A 167 25.62 9.59 -3.11
CA LEU A 167 24.41 9.80 -3.92
C LEU A 167 24.63 9.57 -5.42
N ILE A 168 25.91 9.45 -5.87
CA ILE A 168 26.22 9.19 -7.29
C ILE A 168 26.44 7.70 -7.54
N ASP A 169 26.85 6.92 -6.54
CA ASP A 169 27.11 5.47 -6.67
C ASP A 169 25.98 4.57 -6.18
N SER A 170 24.83 5.09 -5.77
CA SER A 170 23.69 4.31 -5.25
C SER A 170 22.39 4.53 -6.02
N GLU A 171 22.43 4.53 -7.34
CA GLU A 171 21.23 4.32 -8.15
C GLU A 171 20.67 2.88 -8.11
N GLN A 172 21.30 2.02 -7.31
CA GLN A 172 20.80 0.67 -7.03
C GLN A 172 21.01 0.34 -5.55
N LYS A 173 19.91 0.24 -4.80
CA LYS A 173 19.78 -0.17 -3.40
C LYS A 173 19.79 0.98 -2.37
N THR A 174 18.62 1.53 -2.10
CA THR A 174 18.40 2.33 -0.89
C THR A 174 17.45 1.61 0.06
N VAL A 175 17.98 0.64 0.79
CA VAL A 175 17.50 0.34 2.13
C VAL A 175 18.51 0.97 3.06
N VAL A 176 18.09 1.97 3.83
CA VAL A 176 18.87 2.46 4.95
C VAL A 176 18.99 1.32 5.96
N GLN A 177 19.96 0.44 5.76
CA GLN A 177 20.47 -0.39 6.85
C GLN A 177 21.18 0.54 7.84
N VAL A 178 20.44 1.06 8.79
CA VAL A 178 21.02 1.44 10.07
C VAL A 178 21.54 0.14 10.69
N LYS A 179 22.79 -0.23 10.42
CA LYS A 179 23.48 -1.24 11.21
C LYS A 179 23.56 -0.70 12.64
N THR A 180 22.58 -1.06 13.45
CA THR A 180 22.67 -1.02 14.89
C THR A 180 23.63 -2.12 15.32
N GLN A 181 24.90 -1.74 15.57
CA GLN A 181 25.67 -2.52 16.53
C GLN A 181 24.90 -2.48 17.84
N ALA A 182 24.59 -3.66 18.36
CA ALA A 182 23.86 -3.85 19.60
C ALA A 182 24.51 -3.00 20.71
N GLY A 183 23.77 -2.06 21.27
CA GLY A 183 24.10 -1.45 22.54
C GLY A 183 24.02 0.07 22.70
N ALA A 184 23.68 0.90 21.73
CA ALA A 184 23.59 2.34 21.96
C ALA A 184 22.77 3.09 20.92
N ILE A 185 21.47 3.16 21.05
CA ILE A 185 20.60 4.30 20.64
C ILE A 185 19.19 4.03 21.24
N ILE A 186 19.07 4.25 22.53
CA ILE A 186 17.75 4.34 23.19
C ILE A 186 17.48 5.83 23.38
N GLY A 187 16.49 6.42 22.68
CA GLY A 187 15.88 7.65 23.10
C GLY A 187 15.79 8.82 22.10
N THR A 188 16.44 8.81 20.93
CA THR A 188 16.53 10.01 20.06
C THR A 188 15.45 10.09 18.97
N SER A 189 14.86 8.98 18.54
CA SER A 189 13.90 8.87 17.45
C SER A 189 12.55 9.58 17.73
N GLY A 190 12.13 9.63 18.99
CA GLY A 190 10.80 10.10 19.38
C GLY A 190 10.54 11.62 19.30
N TYR A 191 11.53 12.43 18.90
CA TYR A 191 11.41 13.90 18.74
C TYR A 191 11.74 14.37 17.30
N MET A 192 12.00 13.45 16.38
CA MET A 192 12.28 13.77 14.99
C MET A 192 11.03 14.28 14.29
N SER A 193 11.21 15.22 13.36
CA SER A 193 10.13 15.63 12.47
C SER A 193 9.93 14.61 11.33
N PRO A 194 8.76 14.55 10.69
CA PRO A 194 8.50 13.67 9.57
C PRO A 194 9.53 13.80 8.44
N GLU A 195 9.94 15.02 8.10
CA GLU A 195 10.94 15.29 7.07
C GLU A 195 12.35 14.81 7.46
N GLN A 196 12.69 14.78 8.75
CA GLN A 196 13.95 14.20 9.23
C GLN A 196 13.96 12.68 9.09
N ILE A 197 12.86 12.02 9.44
CA ILE A 197 12.69 10.56 9.31
C ILE A 197 12.76 10.15 7.83
N LEU A 198 12.13 10.94 6.94
CA LEU A 198 12.11 10.68 5.49
C LEU A 198 13.39 11.13 4.76
N GLY A 199 14.41 11.65 5.45
CA GLY A 199 15.64 12.15 4.82
C GLY A 199 15.44 13.34 3.87
N LYS A 200 14.32 14.07 3.97
CA LYS A 200 14.01 15.24 3.15
C LYS A 200 14.78 16.48 3.63
N ARG A 201 14.72 17.54 2.82
CA ARG A 201 15.36 18.80 3.21
C ARG A 201 14.75 19.34 4.50
N VAL A 202 15.58 19.55 5.52
CA VAL A 202 15.21 20.02 6.86
C VAL A 202 15.39 21.54 6.93
N ASP A 203 14.35 22.27 7.35
CA ASP A 203 14.37 23.70 7.61
C ASP A 203 13.86 24.03 9.03
N GLN A 204 13.69 25.31 9.35
CA GLN A 204 13.25 25.81 10.67
C GLN A 204 11.91 25.18 11.15
N ARG A 205 11.07 24.68 10.25
CA ARG A 205 9.77 24.08 10.59
C ARG A 205 9.92 22.69 11.21
N SER A 206 11.09 22.07 11.10
CA SER A 206 11.40 20.82 11.82
C SER A 206 11.58 21.07 13.30
N ASP A 207 12.23 22.17 13.71
CA ASP A 207 12.35 22.54 15.12
C ASP A 207 10.98 22.91 15.72
N ILE A 208 10.09 23.52 14.92
CA ILE A 208 8.71 23.79 15.33
C ILE A 208 7.98 22.50 15.68
N PHE A 209 8.10 21.46 14.86
CA PHE A 209 7.50 20.15 15.12
C PHE A 209 8.08 19.49 16.38
N SER A 210 9.40 19.49 16.53
CA SER A 210 10.08 18.94 17.71
C SER A 210 9.68 19.66 18.99
N LEU A 211 9.56 21.00 18.95
CA LEU A 211 9.05 21.78 20.09
C LEU A 211 7.59 21.42 20.41
N GLY A 212 6.78 21.13 19.38
CA GLY A 212 5.40 20.65 19.56
C GLY A 212 5.34 19.32 20.35
N ILE A 213 6.24 18.37 20.06
CA ILE A 213 6.35 17.11 20.83
C ILE A 213 6.75 17.41 22.29
N VAL A 214 7.72 18.28 22.49
CA VAL A 214 8.18 18.67 23.84
C VAL A 214 7.05 19.36 24.62
N LEU A 215 6.33 20.30 24.00
CA LEU A 215 5.19 21.00 24.62
C LEU A 215 4.07 20.04 24.98
N TYR A 216 3.75 19.10 24.10
CA TYR A 216 2.76 18.06 24.40
C TYR A 216 3.19 17.23 25.61
N GLU A 217 4.44 16.76 25.63
CA GLU A 217 4.96 15.94 26.71
C GLU A 217 5.00 16.71 28.05
N MET A 218 5.39 17.97 28.03
CA MET A 218 5.39 18.83 29.22
C MET A 218 3.99 18.99 29.85
N THR A 219 2.96 19.09 29.00
CA THR A 219 1.59 19.42 29.43
C THR A 219 0.74 18.17 29.67
N ALA A 220 0.85 17.15 28.82
CA ALA A 220 0.09 15.92 28.92
C ALA A 220 0.76 14.84 29.78
N GLY A 221 2.07 14.98 30.09
CA GLY A 221 2.85 14.02 30.90
C GLY A 221 3.28 12.77 30.13
N GLN A 222 2.98 12.68 28.83
CA GLN A 222 3.41 11.61 27.94
C GLN A 222 3.64 12.14 26.53
N ARG A 223 4.42 11.42 25.72
CA ARG A 223 4.67 11.81 24.33
C ARG A 223 3.43 11.66 23.46
N PRO A 224 3.24 12.52 22.43
CA PRO A 224 2.11 12.42 21.49
C PRO A 224 2.17 11.19 20.59
N PHE A 225 3.37 10.66 20.38
CA PHE A 225 3.65 9.49 19.56
C PHE A 225 4.44 8.47 20.39
N SER A 226 3.95 7.23 20.42
CA SER A 226 4.55 6.14 21.21
C SER A 226 4.49 4.84 20.42
N GLY A 227 5.36 3.88 20.73
CA GLY A 227 5.45 2.56 20.08
C GLY A 227 6.29 1.62 20.93
N HIS A 228 6.27 0.34 20.58
CA HIS A 228 7.03 -0.69 21.30
C HIS A 228 8.54 -0.65 20.97
N ASN A 229 8.90 -0.08 19.84
CA ASN A 229 10.28 0.08 19.38
C ASN A 229 10.44 1.41 18.61
N ASP A 230 11.67 1.76 18.24
CA ASP A 230 11.96 3.01 17.51
C ASP A 230 11.28 3.10 16.15
N ILE A 231 11.06 1.97 15.47
CA ILE A 231 10.39 1.92 14.16
C ILE A 231 8.90 2.26 14.32
N ASP A 232 8.24 1.71 15.33
CA ASP A 232 6.83 2.03 15.64
C ASP A 232 6.65 3.51 15.97
N VAL A 233 7.60 4.08 16.75
CA VAL A 233 7.59 5.51 17.08
C VAL A 233 7.78 6.37 15.83
N MET A 234 8.71 6.03 14.96
CA MET A 234 8.91 6.72 13.68
C MET A 234 7.68 6.63 12.80
N HIS A 235 7.05 5.45 12.76
CA HIS A 235 5.80 5.24 12.03
C HIS A 235 4.67 6.12 12.58
N ALA A 236 4.49 6.16 13.90
CA ALA A 236 3.51 7.02 14.56
C ALA A 236 3.75 8.51 14.25
N ILE A 237 5.02 8.96 14.24
CA ILE A 237 5.38 10.33 13.85
C ILE A 237 5.02 10.63 12.41
N LEU A 238 5.15 9.67 11.50
CA LEU A 238 4.84 9.87 10.08
C LEU A 238 3.34 9.86 9.80
N HIS A 239 2.57 8.99 10.47
CA HIS A 239 1.23 8.63 10.01
C HIS A 239 0.12 8.89 11.04
N GLU A 240 0.40 8.86 12.36
CA GLU A 240 -0.65 8.99 13.37
C GLU A 240 -0.94 10.45 13.75
N THR A 241 -2.22 10.75 13.94
CA THR A 241 -2.65 12.01 14.55
C THR A 241 -2.55 11.89 16.06
N PRO A 242 -1.87 12.82 16.76
CA PRO A 242 -1.76 12.76 18.22
C PRO A 242 -3.13 12.92 18.88
N LYS A 243 -3.35 12.22 19.97
CA LYS A 243 -4.56 12.43 20.78
C LYS A 243 -4.59 13.87 21.29
N PRO A 244 -5.77 14.53 21.31
CA PRO A 244 -5.89 15.86 21.92
C PRO A 244 -5.36 15.82 23.36
N ALA A 245 -4.53 16.80 23.73
CA ALA A 245 -3.87 16.79 25.05
C ALA A 245 -4.89 16.84 26.22
N HIS A 246 -6.03 17.52 26.03
CA HIS A 246 -7.09 17.56 27.03
C HIS A 246 -7.76 16.20 27.27
N THR A 247 -7.73 15.28 26.32
CA THR A 247 -8.26 13.92 26.52
C THR A 247 -7.33 13.05 27.38
N VAL A 248 -6.04 13.38 27.38
CA VAL A 248 -5.00 12.72 28.18
C VAL A 248 -4.93 13.35 29.58
N ASN A 249 -4.99 14.67 29.65
CA ASN A 249 -5.02 15.43 30.89
C ASN A 249 -6.22 16.41 30.87
N PRO A 250 -7.36 16.07 31.48
CA PRO A 250 -8.56 16.90 31.45
C PRO A 250 -8.43 18.29 32.09
N ALA A 251 -7.34 18.56 32.83
CA ALA A 251 -7.06 19.89 33.38
C ALA A 251 -6.52 20.88 32.33
N LEU A 252 -6.22 20.44 31.11
CA LEU A 252 -5.69 21.27 30.03
C LEU A 252 -6.82 21.99 29.27
N PRO A 253 -6.61 23.25 28.90
CA PRO A 253 -7.59 24.00 28.09
C PRO A 253 -7.64 23.50 26.66
N ALA A 254 -8.83 23.48 26.05
CA ALA A 254 -9.02 23.06 24.65
C ALA A 254 -8.27 23.96 23.63
N ASP A 255 -7.99 25.21 23.99
CA ASP A 255 -7.18 26.12 23.15
C ASP A 255 -5.74 25.63 22.96
N LEU A 256 -5.19 24.85 23.92
CA LEU A 256 -3.88 24.23 23.77
C LEU A 256 -3.88 23.17 22.67
N ASP A 257 -4.97 22.41 22.51
CA ASP A 257 -5.06 21.41 21.45
C ASP A 257 -5.01 22.02 20.05
N ARG A 258 -5.58 23.21 19.86
CA ARG A 258 -5.51 23.94 18.59
C ARG A 258 -4.05 24.30 18.24
N ILE A 259 -3.27 24.75 19.22
CA ILE A 259 -1.84 25.05 19.03
C ILE A 259 -1.08 23.76 18.71
N LEU A 260 -1.31 22.69 19.50
CA LEU A 260 -0.64 21.40 19.35
C LEU A 260 -0.97 20.73 18.01
N ALA A 261 -2.23 20.75 17.57
CA ALA A 261 -2.64 20.22 16.28
C ALA A 261 -1.93 20.92 15.11
N ARG A 262 -1.75 22.24 15.18
CA ARG A 262 -1.06 22.99 14.14
C ARG A 262 0.46 22.77 14.16
N VAL A 263 1.07 22.72 15.31
CA VAL A 263 2.52 22.49 15.48
C VAL A 263 2.91 21.08 15.03
N LEU A 264 2.10 20.06 15.37
CA LEU A 264 2.31 18.65 15.07
C LEU A 264 1.76 18.21 13.71
N ALA A 265 1.35 19.14 12.86
CA ALA A 265 0.93 18.84 11.50
C ALA A 265 2.05 18.15 10.72
N LYS A 266 1.72 17.07 9.99
CA LYS A 266 2.73 16.25 9.29
C LYS A 266 3.40 17.03 8.17
N GLU A 267 2.63 17.79 7.40
CA GLU A 267 3.13 18.64 6.33
C GLU A 267 3.74 19.94 6.89
N PRO A 268 5.00 20.29 6.59
CA PRO A 268 5.61 21.53 7.07
C PRO A 268 4.87 22.80 6.68
N LYS A 269 4.15 22.80 5.55
CA LYS A 269 3.36 23.96 5.08
C LYS A 269 2.15 24.27 5.97
N ARG A 270 1.61 23.28 6.67
CA ARG A 270 0.46 23.43 7.57
C ARG A 270 0.85 23.87 8.98
N ARG A 271 2.14 23.81 9.33
CA ARG A 271 2.67 24.31 10.62
C ARG A 271 2.77 25.81 10.66
N TYR A 272 3.16 26.34 11.82
CA TYR A 272 3.66 27.74 11.89
C TYR A 272 4.85 27.89 10.95
N GLN A 273 4.94 29.00 10.24
CA GLN A 273 6.04 29.22 9.30
C GLN A 273 7.24 29.91 9.96
N ALA A 274 7.01 30.56 11.09
CA ALA A 274 8.07 31.15 11.91
C ALA A 274 7.85 30.79 13.39
N MET A 275 8.95 30.59 14.12
CA MET A 275 8.92 30.26 15.54
C MET A 275 8.31 31.37 16.40
N ARG A 276 8.46 32.62 15.95
CA ARG A 276 7.87 33.81 16.58
C ARG A 276 6.34 33.75 16.64
N ASP A 277 5.68 33.21 15.60
CA ASP A 277 4.22 33.12 15.55
C ASP A 277 3.73 32.10 16.57
N LEU A 278 4.44 30.99 16.74
CA LEU A 278 4.17 29.99 17.78
C LEU A 278 4.37 30.58 19.19
N SER A 279 5.48 31.28 19.42
CA SER A 279 5.74 31.94 20.72
C SER A 279 4.63 32.94 21.08
N GLY A 280 4.13 33.72 20.09
CA GLY A 280 3.04 34.65 20.27
C GLY A 280 1.74 33.98 20.75
N GLU A 281 1.32 32.89 20.09
CA GLU A 281 0.11 32.16 20.48
C GLU A 281 0.25 31.48 21.85
N ILE A 282 1.44 30.94 22.20
CA ILE A 282 1.69 30.34 23.52
C ILE A 282 1.59 31.43 24.62
N LYS A 283 2.19 32.61 24.40
CA LYS A 283 2.13 33.74 25.33
C LYS A 283 0.69 34.26 25.51
N GLU A 284 -0.08 34.30 24.44
CA GLU A 284 -1.48 34.71 24.48
C GLU A 284 -2.33 33.71 25.27
N LEU A 285 -2.14 32.39 25.03
CA LEU A 285 -2.81 31.35 25.81
C LEU A 285 -2.48 31.46 27.29
N LYS A 286 -1.19 31.63 27.66
CA LYS A 286 -0.77 31.82 29.06
C LYS A 286 -1.47 33.01 29.67
N ARG A 287 -1.48 34.17 29.01
CA ARG A 287 -2.12 35.42 29.49
C ARG A 287 -3.63 35.20 29.70
N ASN A 288 -4.31 34.49 28.80
CA ASN A 288 -5.75 34.22 28.92
C ASN A 288 -6.07 33.30 30.10
N LEU A 289 -5.19 32.36 30.40
CA LEU A 289 -5.26 31.47 31.57
C LEU A 289 -5.08 32.31 32.87
N GLU A 290 -4.11 33.22 32.94
CA GLU A 290 -3.83 34.07 34.09
C GLU A 290 -4.97 35.08 34.36
N LEU A 291 -5.64 35.55 33.31
CA LEU A 291 -6.74 36.51 33.40
C LEU A 291 -8.13 35.87 33.65
N GLY A 292 -8.20 34.53 33.72
CA GLY A 292 -9.48 33.81 33.92
C GLY A 292 -10.49 33.98 32.74
N LYS A 293 -10.03 34.41 31.56
CA LYS A 293 -10.83 34.68 30.37
C LYS A 293 -10.95 33.50 29.43
N LEU A 294 -11.28 32.31 29.94
CA LEU A 294 -11.57 31.16 29.07
C LEU A 294 -13.04 31.23 28.61
N PRO A 295 -13.34 31.10 27.31
CA PRO A 295 -14.69 31.01 26.82
C PRO A 295 -15.32 29.71 27.29
N LYS A 296 -16.46 29.82 27.99
CA LYS A 296 -17.30 28.65 28.32
C LYS A 296 -17.78 28.00 27.01
N PRO A 297 -17.85 26.67 26.92
CA PRO A 297 -18.32 25.99 25.71
C PRO A 297 -19.74 26.47 25.38
N LYS A 298 -19.93 26.98 24.18
CA LYS A 298 -21.25 27.38 23.64
C LYS A 298 -22.03 26.12 23.34
N THR A 299 -23.00 25.82 24.20
CA THR A 299 -24.00 24.79 23.93
C THR A 299 -24.93 25.30 22.82
N ARG A 300 -24.85 24.67 21.65
CA ARG A 300 -25.76 24.95 20.54
C ARG A 300 -27.09 24.28 20.82
N LEU A 301 -28.14 25.04 21.11
CA LEU A 301 -29.52 24.55 21.18
C LEU A 301 -30.02 24.25 19.76
N VAL A 302 -30.36 23.00 19.48
CA VAL A 302 -31.01 22.58 18.24
C VAL A 302 -32.50 22.47 18.50
N LEU A 303 -33.32 23.24 17.76
CA LEU A 303 -34.78 23.12 17.77
C LEU A 303 -35.17 21.78 17.11
N LYS A 304 -35.71 20.85 17.90
CA LYS A 304 -36.37 19.66 17.37
C LYS A 304 -37.83 20.01 17.07
N THR A 305 -38.18 20.17 15.79
CA THR A 305 -39.55 20.18 15.36
C THR A 305 -40.04 18.72 15.22
N SER A 306 -40.98 18.31 16.07
CA SER A 306 -41.68 17.04 15.92
C SER A 306 -42.80 17.22 14.92
N THR A 307 -42.65 16.78 13.70
CA THR A 307 -43.74 16.53 12.80
C THR A 307 -44.34 15.16 13.15
N ALA A 308 -45.63 15.16 13.54
CA ALA A 308 -46.39 13.95 13.78
C ALA A 308 -46.45 13.10 12.50
N ALA A 309 -45.61 12.07 12.43
CA ALA A 309 -45.63 11.13 11.33
C ALA A 309 -46.87 10.23 11.42
N VAL A 310 -47.62 10.18 10.35
CA VAL A 310 -48.64 9.16 10.13
C VAL A 310 -47.98 7.80 10.32
N ARG A 311 -48.37 7.04 11.37
CA ARG A 311 -47.90 5.67 11.59
C ARG A 311 -48.42 4.77 10.45
N ARG A 312 -47.59 4.59 9.42
CA ARG A 312 -47.79 3.49 8.46
C ARG A 312 -47.35 2.19 9.13
N SER A 313 -48.07 1.12 8.93
CA SER A 313 -47.72 -0.20 9.44
C SER A 313 -46.37 -0.62 8.83
N ILE A 314 -45.31 -0.67 9.65
CA ILE A 314 -44.04 -1.20 9.28
C ILE A 314 -44.19 -2.72 9.17
N LYS A 315 -43.84 -3.32 8.01
CA LYS A 315 -43.96 -4.75 7.76
C LYS A 315 -42.76 -5.56 8.31
N VAL A 316 -41.58 -4.95 8.32
CA VAL A 316 -40.32 -5.61 8.72
C VAL A 316 -40.10 -5.46 10.20
N ASP A 317 -39.86 -6.56 10.88
CA ASP A 317 -39.49 -6.57 12.30
C ASP A 317 -37.98 -6.37 12.45
N TYR A 318 -37.56 -5.09 12.40
CA TYR A 318 -36.16 -4.72 12.42
C TYR A 318 -35.42 -5.13 13.73
N GLU A 319 -36.13 -5.15 14.87
CA GLU A 319 -35.50 -5.53 16.16
C GLU A 319 -35.20 -7.03 16.23
N LYS A 320 -36.09 -7.85 15.63
CA LYS A 320 -35.90 -9.29 15.62
C LYS A 320 -34.87 -9.73 14.56
N ASP A 321 -34.87 -9.07 13.40
CA ASP A 321 -34.09 -9.48 12.25
C ASP A 321 -32.63 -9.00 12.30
N LEU A 322 -32.31 -7.96 13.07
CA LEU A 322 -31.01 -7.30 13.11
C LEU A 322 -30.41 -7.38 14.53
N ASN A 323 -29.10 -7.48 14.61
CA ASN A 323 -28.43 -7.26 15.89
C ASN A 323 -28.45 -5.76 16.26
N GLN A 324 -28.09 -5.45 17.51
CA GLN A 324 -28.17 -4.10 18.05
C GLN A 324 -27.44 -3.05 17.21
N ALA A 325 -26.21 -3.35 16.76
CA ALA A 325 -25.41 -2.43 15.94
C ALA A 325 -26.00 -2.24 14.55
N GLN A 326 -26.46 -3.32 13.89
CA GLN A 326 -27.16 -3.27 12.61
C GLN A 326 -28.46 -2.49 12.73
N PHE A 327 -29.24 -2.74 13.80
CA PHE A 327 -30.47 -2.01 14.08
C PHE A 327 -30.22 -0.51 14.24
N GLN A 328 -29.21 -0.14 15.00
CA GLN A 328 -28.80 1.26 15.16
C GLN A 328 -28.43 1.88 13.80
N ALA A 329 -27.59 1.19 12.99
CA ALA A 329 -27.20 1.67 11.68
C ALA A 329 -28.37 1.84 10.70
N VAL A 330 -29.39 0.98 10.79
CA VAL A 330 -30.59 1.03 9.95
C VAL A 330 -31.55 2.14 10.39
N THR A 331 -31.68 2.39 11.68
CA THR A 331 -32.63 3.37 12.26
C THR A 331 -32.09 4.78 12.34
N THR A 332 -30.77 4.99 12.27
CA THR A 332 -30.16 6.33 12.19
C THR A 332 -30.30 6.86 10.76
N THR A 333 -31.45 7.43 10.42
CA THR A 333 -31.79 7.83 9.04
C THR A 333 -31.25 9.20 8.65
N GLU A 334 -31.10 10.12 9.58
CA GLU A 334 -30.71 11.51 9.33
C GLU A 334 -29.27 11.77 9.71
N GLY A 335 -28.61 12.64 8.95
CA GLY A 335 -27.22 13.05 9.15
C GLY A 335 -26.20 12.05 8.59
N PRO A 336 -24.90 12.40 8.67
CA PRO A 336 -23.84 11.56 8.14
C PRO A 336 -23.57 10.36 9.06
N LEU A 337 -23.45 9.19 8.44
CA LEU A 337 -23.24 7.91 9.12
C LEU A 337 -22.08 7.15 8.48
N LEU A 338 -21.10 6.77 9.27
CA LEU A 338 -20.03 5.83 8.90
C LEU A 338 -20.28 4.49 9.60
N VAL A 339 -20.48 3.44 8.83
CA VAL A 339 -20.60 2.07 9.35
C VAL A 339 -19.30 1.33 9.06
N ILE A 340 -18.54 1.03 10.10
CA ILE A 340 -17.33 0.23 10.04
C ILE A 340 -17.76 -1.23 10.20
N ALA A 341 -17.73 -1.96 9.11
CA ALA A 341 -18.30 -3.30 9.06
C ALA A 341 -17.24 -4.31 8.61
N GLY A 342 -16.71 -5.10 9.53
CA GLY A 342 -15.73 -6.12 9.21
C GLY A 342 -16.23 -7.17 8.22
N ALA A 343 -15.33 -8.06 7.79
CA ALA A 343 -15.71 -9.16 6.90
C ALA A 343 -16.82 -10.01 7.55
N GLY A 344 -17.82 -10.41 6.77
CA GLY A 344 -18.90 -11.31 7.25
C GLY A 344 -19.88 -10.72 8.26
N THR A 345 -19.81 -9.43 8.62
CA THR A 345 -20.70 -8.77 9.61
C THR A 345 -22.02 -8.28 9.04
N GLY A 346 -22.30 -8.54 7.76
CA GLY A 346 -23.56 -8.18 7.13
C GLY A 346 -23.66 -6.75 6.59
N LYS A 347 -22.55 -6.17 6.07
CA LYS A 347 -22.53 -4.88 5.35
C LYS A 347 -23.73 -4.69 4.42
N THR A 348 -23.83 -5.58 3.44
CA THR A 348 -24.90 -5.56 2.44
C THR A 348 -26.29 -5.72 3.05
N ARG A 349 -26.42 -6.58 4.08
CA ARG A 349 -27.69 -6.75 4.81
C ARG A 349 -28.12 -5.42 5.45
N THR A 350 -27.23 -4.74 6.13
CA THR A 350 -27.49 -3.44 6.78
C THR A 350 -27.97 -2.39 5.76
N LEU A 351 -27.33 -2.29 4.59
CA LEU A 351 -27.75 -1.37 3.53
C LEU A 351 -29.13 -1.74 2.96
N VAL A 352 -29.39 -3.03 2.73
CA VAL A 352 -30.69 -3.52 2.24
C VAL A 352 -31.82 -3.16 3.21
N TYR A 353 -31.62 -3.41 4.50
CA TYR A 353 -32.60 -3.07 5.54
C TYR A 353 -32.77 -1.55 5.70
N ARG A 354 -31.69 -0.76 5.54
CA ARG A 354 -31.78 0.69 5.57
C ARG A 354 -32.57 1.27 4.40
N VAL A 355 -32.39 0.74 3.17
CA VAL A 355 -33.22 1.09 2.01
C VAL A 355 -34.71 0.77 2.31
N ALA A 356 -34.97 -0.43 2.80
CA ALA A 356 -36.31 -0.86 3.18
C ALA A 356 -36.94 0.09 4.21
N ARG A 357 -36.19 0.41 5.25
CA ARG A 357 -36.61 1.33 6.34
C ARG A 357 -37.00 2.72 5.83
N LEU A 358 -36.10 3.33 5.00
CA LEU A 358 -36.36 4.65 4.41
C LEU A 358 -37.67 4.66 3.61
N VAL A 359 -37.89 3.65 2.76
CA VAL A 359 -39.11 3.55 1.94
C VAL A 359 -40.35 3.29 2.78
N GLU A 360 -40.31 2.43 3.80
CA GLU A 360 -41.40 2.15 4.72
C GLU A 360 -41.78 3.37 5.58
N THR A 361 -40.80 4.15 6.00
CA THR A 361 -41.03 5.39 6.77
C THR A 361 -41.58 6.55 5.91
N GLY A 362 -41.68 6.35 4.58
CA GLY A 362 -42.36 7.29 3.70
C GLY A 362 -41.43 8.14 2.84
N VAL A 363 -40.12 7.89 2.87
CA VAL A 363 -39.15 8.50 1.97
C VAL A 363 -39.45 8.07 0.53
N ARG A 364 -39.45 9.02 -0.41
CA ARG A 364 -39.68 8.70 -1.82
C ARG A 364 -38.48 7.89 -2.34
N PRO A 365 -38.70 6.74 -2.95
CA PRO A 365 -37.62 5.89 -3.42
C PRO A 365 -36.63 6.62 -4.35
N GLU A 366 -37.14 7.49 -5.19
CA GLU A 366 -36.35 8.28 -6.16
C GLU A 366 -35.41 9.31 -5.49
N SER A 367 -35.69 9.64 -4.21
CA SER A 367 -34.80 10.52 -3.43
C SER A 367 -33.66 9.79 -2.72
N VAL A 368 -33.60 8.47 -2.88
CA VAL A 368 -32.49 7.65 -2.36
C VAL A 368 -31.54 7.29 -3.49
N LEU A 369 -30.24 7.51 -3.29
CA LEU A 369 -29.16 7.13 -4.21
C LEU A 369 -28.30 6.06 -3.55
N LEU A 370 -28.19 4.86 -4.17
CA LEU A 370 -27.36 3.75 -3.73
C LEU A 370 -26.18 3.57 -4.69
N LEU A 371 -24.97 3.88 -4.25
CA LEU A 371 -23.73 3.74 -5.01
C LEU A 371 -23.00 2.48 -4.56
N THR A 372 -22.60 1.66 -5.52
CA THR A 372 -21.89 0.39 -5.30
C THR A 372 -20.75 0.22 -6.30
N PHE A 373 -19.85 -0.74 -6.04
CA PHE A 373 -18.73 -1.01 -6.93
C PHE A 373 -19.17 -1.65 -8.28
N THR A 374 -20.26 -2.45 -8.28
CA THR A 374 -20.77 -3.08 -9.51
C THR A 374 -22.27 -2.85 -9.69
N ARG A 375 -22.73 -2.72 -10.94
CA ARG A 375 -24.16 -2.61 -11.27
C ARG A 375 -24.97 -3.80 -10.74
N ARG A 376 -24.36 -5.00 -10.77
CA ARG A 376 -25.01 -6.24 -10.30
C ARG A 376 -25.26 -6.19 -8.79
N SER A 377 -24.31 -5.65 -8.00
CA SER A 377 -24.47 -5.48 -6.56
C SER A 377 -25.62 -4.56 -6.24
N ALA A 378 -25.71 -3.38 -6.88
CA ALA A 378 -26.81 -2.46 -6.70
C ALA A 378 -28.17 -3.11 -7.03
N ALA A 379 -28.29 -3.74 -8.20
CA ALA A 379 -29.52 -4.42 -8.60
C ALA A 379 -29.94 -5.54 -7.64
N SER A 380 -28.98 -6.33 -7.16
CA SER A 380 -29.24 -7.40 -6.18
C SER A 380 -29.71 -6.85 -4.84
N MET A 381 -29.07 -5.75 -4.35
CA MET A 381 -29.48 -5.11 -3.09
C MET A 381 -30.91 -4.56 -3.17
N LEU A 382 -31.26 -3.87 -4.26
CA LEU A 382 -32.59 -3.31 -4.47
C LEU A 382 -33.65 -4.39 -4.63
N ALA A 383 -33.32 -5.48 -5.33
CA ALA A 383 -34.25 -6.64 -5.43
C ALA A 383 -34.50 -7.27 -4.05
N ARG A 384 -33.47 -7.42 -3.22
CA ARG A 384 -33.59 -7.92 -1.83
C ARG A 384 -34.39 -6.97 -0.94
N ALA A 385 -34.17 -5.66 -1.03
CA ALA A 385 -34.95 -4.68 -0.30
C ALA A 385 -36.43 -4.70 -0.70
N ALA A 386 -36.73 -4.86 -2.00
CA ALA A 386 -38.07 -4.99 -2.51
C ALA A 386 -38.80 -6.26 -2.00
N ALA A 387 -38.09 -7.39 -1.98
CA ALA A 387 -38.62 -8.65 -1.43
C ALA A 387 -38.85 -8.56 0.09
N LEU A 388 -38.01 -7.80 0.82
CA LEU A 388 -38.11 -7.64 2.26
C LEU A 388 -39.32 -6.78 2.67
N ALA A 389 -39.45 -5.62 2.07
CA ALA A 389 -40.43 -4.59 2.51
C ALA A 389 -41.50 -4.27 1.47
N ASP A 390 -41.13 -3.70 0.32
CA ASP A 390 -42.06 -3.14 -0.67
C ASP A 390 -41.37 -3.02 -2.04
N GLU A 391 -42.11 -3.36 -3.11
CA GLU A 391 -41.64 -3.25 -4.51
C GLU A 391 -41.18 -1.84 -4.91
N ARG A 392 -41.68 -0.81 -4.22
CA ARG A 392 -41.22 0.56 -4.44
C ARG A 392 -39.71 0.73 -4.25
N CYS A 393 -39.04 -0.13 -3.47
CA CYS A 393 -37.59 -0.12 -3.31
C CYS A 393 -36.83 -0.29 -4.64
N GLN A 394 -37.44 -0.92 -5.66
CA GLN A 394 -36.84 -1.03 -7.00
C GLN A 394 -36.71 0.31 -7.72
N ARG A 395 -37.46 1.35 -7.30
CA ARG A 395 -37.38 2.70 -7.89
C ARG A 395 -36.28 3.56 -7.28
N VAL A 396 -35.55 3.04 -6.30
CA VAL A 396 -34.35 3.68 -5.74
C VAL A 396 -33.32 3.83 -6.85
N SER A 397 -32.69 5.00 -6.92
CA SER A 397 -31.60 5.26 -7.86
C SER A 397 -30.36 4.44 -7.46
N GLY A 398 -30.10 3.32 -8.15
CA GLY A 398 -28.98 2.43 -7.82
C GLY A 398 -28.02 2.24 -8.99
N GLY A 399 -26.72 2.26 -8.70
CA GLY A 399 -25.70 2.05 -9.74
C GLY A 399 -24.27 2.21 -9.26
N THR A 400 -23.35 2.26 -10.22
CA THR A 400 -21.95 2.60 -9.97
C THR A 400 -21.74 4.11 -10.13
N PHE A 401 -20.65 4.64 -9.58
CA PHE A 401 -20.25 6.05 -9.78
C PHE A 401 -20.27 6.44 -11.26
N HIS A 402 -19.63 5.63 -12.11
CA HIS A 402 -19.58 5.90 -13.57
C HIS A 402 -20.94 5.89 -14.23
N SER A 403 -21.83 4.95 -13.85
CA SER A 403 -23.19 4.92 -14.43
C SER A 403 -24.03 6.11 -13.99
N THR A 404 -23.87 6.55 -12.77
CA THR A 404 -24.52 7.73 -12.23
C THR A 404 -23.98 8.99 -12.90
N ALA A 405 -22.65 9.11 -13.01
CA ALA A 405 -22.00 10.22 -13.72
C ALA A 405 -22.48 10.32 -15.18
N TYR A 406 -22.46 9.21 -15.91
CA TYR A 406 -22.95 9.17 -17.27
C TYR A 406 -24.42 9.66 -17.38
N SER A 407 -25.28 9.16 -16.49
CA SER A 407 -26.72 9.52 -16.49
C SER A 407 -26.94 11.01 -16.19
N VAL A 408 -26.20 11.55 -15.22
CA VAL A 408 -26.27 12.98 -14.86
C VAL A 408 -25.76 13.84 -15.99
N LEU A 409 -24.60 13.57 -16.56
CA LEU A 409 -24.00 14.34 -17.64
C LEU A 409 -24.88 14.33 -18.91
N ARG A 410 -25.53 13.20 -19.22
CA ARG A 410 -26.50 13.13 -20.33
C ARG A 410 -27.77 13.93 -20.06
N LYS A 411 -28.32 13.83 -18.87
CA LYS A 411 -29.57 14.49 -18.50
C LYS A 411 -29.43 16.02 -18.33
N TYR A 412 -28.32 16.46 -17.81
CA TYR A 412 -28.02 17.85 -17.47
C TYR A 412 -26.84 18.40 -18.26
N SER A 413 -26.67 17.98 -19.50
CA SER A 413 -25.53 18.32 -20.36
C SER A 413 -25.28 19.84 -20.47
N GLU A 414 -26.35 20.63 -20.55
CA GLU A 414 -26.26 22.11 -20.64
C GLU A 414 -25.69 22.72 -19.33
N LEU A 415 -26.11 22.21 -18.17
CA LEU A 415 -25.61 22.66 -16.87
C LEU A 415 -24.20 22.17 -16.58
N ALA A 416 -23.78 21.10 -17.25
CA ALA A 416 -22.44 20.52 -17.11
C ALA A 416 -21.44 21.06 -18.16
N ASP A 417 -21.85 21.99 -19.01
CA ASP A 417 -21.08 22.54 -20.13
C ASP A 417 -20.45 21.45 -21.02
N ILE A 418 -21.26 20.44 -21.34
CA ILE A 418 -20.87 19.29 -22.17
C ILE A 418 -21.88 19.10 -23.28
N SER A 419 -21.41 18.74 -24.47
CA SER A 419 -22.33 18.40 -25.57
C SER A 419 -23.21 17.21 -25.18
N ARG A 420 -24.49 17.30 -25.51
CA ARG A 420 -25.43 16.21 -25.31
C ARG A 420 -25.08 14.94 -26.10
N SER A 421 -24.26 15.07 -27.15
CA SER A 421 -23.87 14.00 -28.07
C SER A 421 -22.46 13.44 -27.81
N PHE A 422 -21.87 13.65 -26.64
CA PHE A 422 -20.55 13.10 -26.33
C PHE A 422 -20.49 11.57 -26.49
N SER A 423 -19.34 11.07 -26.95
CA SER A 423 -19.07 9.62 -27.03
C SER A 423 -18.17 9.17 -25.89
N VAL A 424 -18.46 7.99 -25.31
CA VAL A 424 -17.61 7.38 -24.27
C VAL A 424 -16.72 6.36 -24.94
N MET A 425 -15.41 6.51 -24.74
CA MET A 425 -14.38 5.59 -25.20
C MET A 425 -14.22 4.45 -24.19
N ASP A 426 -14.10 3.24 -24.69
CA ASP A 426 -13.70 2.11 -23.86
C ASP A 426 -12.18 2.06 -23.68
N GLN A 427 -11.68 1.02 -22.99
CA GLN A 427 -10.26 0.85 -22.73
C GLN A 427 -9.45 0.68 -24.02
N ASN A 428 -10.00 -0.06 -25.01
CA ASN A 428 -9.31 -0.28 -26.28
C ASN A 428 -9.26 0.99 -27.12
N ASP A 429 -10.38 1.74 -27.20
CA ASP A 429 -10.45 3.04 -27.87
C ASP A 429 -9.43 4.02 -27.26
N THR A 430 -9.31 4.04 -25.94
CA THR A 430 -8.35 4.87 -25.20
C THR A 430 -6.92 4.49 -25.55
N GLU A 431 -6.60 3.19 -25.52
CA GLU A 431 -5.26 2.69 -25.88
C GLU A 431 -4.93 2.95 -27.37
N ASP A 432 -5.90 2.82 -28.27
CA ASP A 432 -5.70 3.08 -29.71
C ASP A 432 -5.50 4.56 -30.02
N LEU A 433 -6.23 5.45 -29.31
CA LEU A 433 -5.99 6.89 -29.40
C LEU A 433 -4.59 7.27 -28.89
N ILE A 434 -4.17 6.71 -27.76
CA ILE A 434 -2.83 6.91 -27.20
C ILE A 434 -1.78 6.46 -28.23
N GLU A 435 -1.95 5.30 -28.85
CA GLU A 435 -1.01 4.80 -29.89
C GLU A 435 -0.97 5.71 -31.13
N LEU A 436 -2.12 6.23 -31.56
CA LEU A 436 -2.18 7.19 -32.64
C LEU A 436 -1.37 8.46 -32.33
N LEU A 437 -1.58 9.04 -31.14
CA LEU A 437 -0.88 10.26 -30.73
C LEU A 437 0.62 10.02 -30.50
N ARG A 438 0.97 8.86 -29.93
CA ARG A 438 2.35 8.40 -29.72
C ARG A 438 3.12 8.35 -31.05
N ARG A 439 2.49 7.80 -32.12
CA ARG A 439 3.06 7.80 -33.47
C ARG A 439 3.21 9.20 -34.04
N GLN A 440 2.20 10.06 -33.88
CA GLN A 440 2.24 11.44 -34.36
C GLN A 440 3.32 12.29 -33.68
N MET A 441 3.71 11.94 -32.47
CA MET A 441 4.78 12.61 -31.71
C MET A 441 6.17 11.99 -31.90
N GLY A 442 6.27 10.92 -32.71
CA GLY A 442 7.53 10.28 -33.02
C GLY A 442 8.08 9.35 -31.91
N PHE A 443 7.23 8.96 -30.95
CA PHE A 443 7.65 8.12 -29.79
C PHE A 443 7.65 6.60 -30.11
N THR A 444 7.66 6.21 -31.37
CA THR A 444 7.61 4.80 -31.79
C THR A 444 8.91 4.30 -32.43
N GLY A 445 10.01 5.07 -32.34
CA GLY A 445 11.32 4.72 -32.92
C GLY A 445 11.94 3.47 -32.25
N LYS A 446 12.70 2.69 -33.04
CA LYS A 446 13.37 1.46 -32.52
C LYS A 446 14.48 1.74 -31.50
N ASP A 447 15.00 2.96 -31.47
CA ASP A 447 16.15 3.35 -30.65
C ASP A 447 15.75 3.91 -29.29
N ARG A 448 14.43 4.05 -29.02
CA ARG A 448 13.90 4.59 -27.79
C ARG A 448 12.91 3.63 -27.12
N GLN A 449 13.19 3.23 -25.88
CA GLN A 449 12.27 2.44 -25.05
C GLN A 449 11.22 3.35 -24.38
N PHE A 450 10.31 3.93 -25.16
CA PHE A 450 9.17 4.69 -24.62
C PHE A 450 8.03 3.76 -24.21
N PRO A 451 7.27 4.03 -23.11
CA PRO A 451 6.20 3.16 -22.66
C PRO A 451 5.17 2.84 -23.73
N ARG A 452 4.59 1.65 -23.68
CA ARG A 452 3.55 1.21 -24.62
C ARG A 452 2.18 1.79 -24.25
N LYS A 453 1.25 1.78 -25.20
CA LYS A 453 -0.10 2.34 -25.09
C LYS A 453 -0.82 1.93 -23.80
N ARG A 454 -0.72 0.65 -23.39
CA ARG A 454 -1.37 0.13 -22.17
C ARG A 454 -0.75 0.71 -20.91
N THR A 455 0.57 0.78 -20.82
CA THR A 455 1.29 1.36 -19.68
C THR A 455 0.95 2.84 -19.57
N ILE A 456 0.97 3.58 -20.69
CA ILE A 456 0.63 5.01 -20.74
C ILE A 456 -0.83 5.23 -20.30
N SER A 457 -1.78 4.43 -20.79
CA SER A 457 -3.18 4.50 -20.39
C SER A 457 -3.34 4.28 -18.88
N THR A 458 -2.58 3.33 -18.29
CA THR A 458 -2.58 3.09 -16.86
C THR A 458 -2.01 4.29 -16.08
N VAL A 459 -0.90 4.86 -16.52
CA VAL A 459 -0.29 6.05 -15.88
C VAL A 459 -1.27 7.24 -15.90
N PHE A 460 -1.92 7.49 -17.04
CA PHE A 460 -2.90 8.58 -17.17
C PHE A 460 -4.11 8.37 -16.26
N SER A 461 -4.66 7.15 -16.23
CA SER A 461 -5.78 6.81 -15.34
C SER A 461 -5.39 6.94 -13.86
N MET A 462 -4.22 6.47 -13.47
CA MET A 462 -3.73 6.62 -12.08
C MET A 462 -3.53 8.08 -11.68
N SER A 463 -2.95 8.90 -12.57
CA SER A 463 -2.77 10.34 -12.33
C SER A 463 -4.10 11.04 -12.07
N VAL A 464 -5.12 10.75 -12.86
CA VAL A 464 -6.47 11.31 -12.72
C VAL A 464 -7.15 10.82 -11.42
N ASN A 465 -7.18 9.51 -11.19
CA ASN A 465 -7.91 8.90 -10.08
C ASN A 465 -7.27 9.16 -8.70
N LYS A 466 -5.94 9.27 -8.64
CA LYS A 466 -5.19 9.62 -7.41
C LYS A 466 -5.07 11.14 -7.22
N ILE A 467 -5.41 11.94 -8.23
CA ILE A 467 -5.20 13.41 -8.27
C ILE A 467 -3.71 13.71 -8.00
N GLN A 468 -2.82 13.03 -8.74
CA GLN A 468 -1.37 13.15 -8.61
C GLN A 468 -0.72 13.52 -9.95
N PRO A 469 0.38 14.31 -9.96
CA PRO A 469 1.15 14.56 -11.17
C PRO A 469 1.67 13.25 -11.80
N ILE A 470 1.76 13.21 -13.13
CA ILE A 470 2.29 12.04 -13.87
C ILE A 470 3.69 11.66 -13.36
N GLN A 471 4.54 12.63 -13.04
CA GLN A 471 5.88 12.40 -12.50
C GLN A 471 5.87 11.59 -11.20
N GLU A 472 4.94 11.84 -10.29
CA GLU A 472 4.82 11.08 -9.04
C GLU A 472 4.38 9.64 -9.30
N VAL A 473 3.40 9.47 -10.21
CA VAL A 473 2.90 8.15 -10.61
C VAL A 473 4.01 7.33 -11.28
N VAL A 474 4.73 7.93 -12.24
CA VAL A 474 5.84 7.26 -12.94
C VAL A 474 6.98 6.94 -11.99
N GLY A 475 7.38 7.88 -11.13
CA GLY A 475 8.46 7.66 -10.17
C GLY A 475 8.19 6.51 -9.20
N ARG A 476 6.92 6.28 -8.84
CA ARG A 476 6.52 5.21 -7.93
C ARG A 476 6.31 3.86 -8.65
N GLU A 477 5.53 3.86 -9.73
CA GLU A 477 5.03 2.62 -10.35
C GLU A 477 5.89 2.14 -11.52
N TYR A 478 6.56 3.08 -12.22
CA TYR A 478 7.32 2.82 -13.45
C TYR A 478 8.64 3.59 -13.48
N PRO A 479 9.53 3.45 -12.46
CA PRO A 479 10.75 4.27 -12.33
C PRO A 479 11.68 4.19 -13.53
N GLN A 480 11.60 3.12 -14.33
CA GLN A 480 12.37 2.96 -15.57
C GLN A 480 12.00 3.97 -16.67
N TYR A 481 10.89 4.69 -16.52
CA TYR A 481 10.42 5.72 -17.47
C TYR A 481 10.45 7.14 -16.88
N LEU A 482 11.20 7.35 -15.81
CA LEU A 482 11.24 8.64 -15.11
C LEU A 482 11.77 9.76 -16.04
N ASP A 483 12.76 9.44 -16.86
CA ASP A 483 13.33 10.37 -17.83
C ASP A 483 12.37 10.72 -18.98
N ASP A 484 11.37 9.86 -19.24
CA ASP A 484 10.35 10.09 -20.26
C ASP A 484 9.16 10.94 -19.75
N THR A 485 9.17 11.35 -18.47
CA THR A 485 8.05 12.07 -17.85
C THR A 485 7.64 13.36 -18.58
N PRO A 486 8.55 14.21 -19.07
CA PRO A 486 8.17 15.41 -19.82
C PRO A 486 7.40 15.09 -21.10
N ASP A 487 7.81 14.03 -21.80
CA ASP A 487 7.15 13.58 -23.02
C ASP A 487 5.81 12.88 -22.75
N LEU A 488 5.72 12.16 -21.63
CA LEU A 488 4.44 11.61 -21.14
C LEU A 488 3.45 12.71 -20.79
N GLN A 489 3.91 13.80 -20.17
CA GLN A 489 3.07 14.96 -19.87
C GLN A 489 2.61 15.66 -21.18
N ALA A 490 3.51 15.88 -22.14
CA ALA A 490 3.17 16.46 -23.43
C ALA A 490 2.15 15.58 -24.21
N LEU A 491 2.31 14.25 -24.11
CA LEU A 491 1.35 13.30 -24.71
C LEU A 491 0.00 13.36 -24.02
N PHE A 492 -0.02 13.47 -22.67
CA PHE A 492 -1.25 13.62 -21.88
C PHE A 492 -2.00 14.91 -22.27
N ASP A 493 -1.30 16.03 -22.35
CA ASP A 493 -1.91 17.32 -22.72
C ASP A 493 -2.51 17.27 -24.13
N LYS A 494 -1.81 16.59 -25.07
CA LYS A 494 -2.32 16.38 -26.43
C LYS A 494 -3.52 15.42 -26.44
N PHE A 495 -3.50 14.37 -25.62
CA PHE A 495 -4.59 13.41 -25.45
C PHE A 495 -5.85 14.10 -24.91
N GLU A 496 -5.72 14.92 -23.87
CA GLU A 496 -6.82 15.69 -23.30
C GLU A 496 -7.41 16.70 -24.29
N ARG A 497 -6.54 17.40 -25.04
CA ARG A 497 -6.95 18.33 -26.10
C ARG A 497 -7.72 17.61 -27.21
N TYR A 498 -7.21 16.49 -27.69
CA TYR A 498 -7.86 15.69 -28.74
C TYR A 498 -9.26 15.22 -28.34
N LYS A 499 -9.41 14.72 -27.09
CA LYS A 499 -10.70 14.30 -26.53
C LYS A 499 -11.68 15.47 -26.48
N ARG A 500 -11.24 16.62 -25.98
CA ARG A 500 -12.06 17.84 -25.84
C ARG A 500 -12.57 18.35 -27.17
N GLU A 501 -11.68 18.47 -28.16
CA GLU A 501 -12.04 18.93 -29.50
C GLU A 501 -13.08 18.05 -30.19
N ARG A 502 -13.10 16.75 -29.88
CA ARG A 502 -13.98 15.75 -30.51
C ARG A 502 -15.10 15.24 -29.63
N GLN A 503 -15.24 15.84 -28.45
CA GLN A 503 -16.27 15.48 -27.47
C GLN A 503 -16.26 14.00 -27.09
N LEU A 504 -15.05 13.46 -26.92
CA LEU A 504 -14.78 12.11 -26.46
C LEU A 504 -14.51 12.14 -24.95
N LEU A 505 -15.07 11.21 -24.23
CA LEU A 505 -14.83 11.03 -22.79
C LEU A 505 -14.33 9.59 -22.54
N SER A 506 -13.26 9.46 -21.76
CA SER A 506 -12.89 8.18 -21.18
C SER A 506 -13.79 7.85 -19.98
N TYR A 507 -13.66 6.66 -19.42
CA TYR A 507 -14.35 6.34 -18.17
C TYR A 507 -13.97 7.28 -17.03
N ASP A 508 -12.69 7.63 -16.90
CA ASP A 508 -12.21 8.55 -15.86
C ASP A 508 -12.78 9.96 -16.06
N ASP A 509 -12.91 10.41 -17.31
CA ASP A 509 -13.49 11.72 -17.64
C ASP A 509 -14.93 11.86 -17.17
N LEU A 510 -15.72 10.79 -17.14
CA LEU A 510 -17.08 10.84 -16.62
C LEU A 510 -17.13 11.34 -15.18
N LEU A 511 -16.17 10.90 -14.35
CA LEU A 511 -16.09 11.31 -12.96
C LEU A 511 -15.52 12.72 -12.82
N VAL A 512 -14.47 13.04 -13.57
CA VAL A 512 -13.86 14.38 -13.58
C VAL A 512 -14.88 15.43 -14.00
N ARG A 513 -15.59 15.22 -15.11
CA ARG A 513 -16.61 16.16 -15.62
C ARG A 513 -17.80 16.29 -14.66
N LEU A 514 -18.20 15.20 -14.00
CA LEU A 514 -19.24 15.30 -12.99
C LEU A 514 -18.79 16.14 -11.80
N ARG A 515 -17.58 15.90 -11.28
CA ARG A 515 -17.00 16.70 -10.21
C ARG A 515 -16.94 18.18 -10.58
N ASP A 516 -16.36 18.50 -11.73
CA ASP A 516 -16.19 19.87 -12.21
C ASP A 516 -17.55 20.58 -12.38
N ALA A 517 -18.53 19.87 -12.94
CA ALA A 517 -19.88 20.41 -13.10
C ALA A 517 -20.61 20.65 -11.76
N LEU A 518 -20.35 19.81 -10.75
CA LEU A 518 -20.89 20.01 -9.41
C LEU A 518 -20.16 21.12 -8.65
N GLU A 519 -18.86 21.27 -8.86
CA GLU A 519 -18.04 22.29 -8.19
C GLU A 519 -18.33 23.69 -8.74
N GLY A 520 -18.39 23.83 -10.06
CA GLY A 520 -18.65 25.12 -10.74
C GLY A 520 -20.11 25.49 -10.89
N GLY A 521 -21.05 24.49 -10.83
CA GLY A 521 -22.50 24.66 -11.11
C GLY A 521 -23.37 24.54 -9.89
N GLU A 522 -23.68 25.67 -9.21
CA GLU A 522 -24.56 25.68 -8.04
C GLU A 522 -25.97 25.16 -8.36
N GLU A 523 -26.53 25.50 -9.52
CA GLU A 523 -27.85 25.05 -9.94
C GLU A 523 -27.91 23.51 -10.09
N LEU A 524 -26.90 22.91 -10.70
CA LEU A 524 -26.82 21.45 -10.83
C LEU A 524 -26.69 20.78 -9.47
N ARG A 525 -25.86 21.33 -8.60
CA ARG A 525 -25.64 20.83 -7.24
C ARG A 525 -26.94 20.86 -6.43
N GLN A 526 -27.68 21.96 -6.45
CA GLN A 526 -28.95 22.10 -5.76
C GLN A 526 -30.02 21.14 -6.32
N LYS A 527 -30.13 21.02 -7.66
CA LYS A 527 -31.05 20.07 -8.30
C LYS A 527 -30.79 18.62 -7.88
N LEU A 528 -29.52 18.20 -7.92
CA LEU A 528 -29.16 16.82 -7.55
C LEU A 528 -29.27 16.59 -6.04
N GLY A 529 -28.91 17.55 -5.19
CA GLY A 529 -29.09 17.46 -3.73
C GLY A 529 -30.57 17.38 -3.35
N THR A 530 -31.45 18.13 -4.03
CA THR A 530 -32.93 18.02 -3.83
C THR A 530 -33.46 16.69 -4.36
N GLN A 531 -32.94 16.18 -5.47
CA GLN A 531 -33.34 14.90 -6.04
C GLN A 531 -32.87 13.71 -5.16
N HIS A 532 -31.64 13.73 -4.64
CA HIS A 532 -31.02 12.65 -3.88
C HIS A 532 -30.78 13.05 -2.43
N GLN A 533 -31.83 13.05 -1.63
CA GLN A 533 -31.79 13.48 -0.23
C GLN A 533 -31.13 12.49 0.71
N TYR A 534 -30.96 11.24 0.28
CA TYR A 534 -30.32 10.17 1.01
C TYR A 534 -29.31 9.48 0.11
N ILE A 535 -28.05 9.55 0.45
CA ILE A 535 -26.97 8.93 -0.31
C ILE A 535 -26.40 7.76 0.50
N MET A 536 -26.32 6.59 -0.11
CA MET A 536 -25.74 5.39 0.49
C MET A 536 -24.62 4.87 -0.39
N VAL A 537 -23.49 4.52 0.22
CA VAL A 537 -22.31 4.02 -0.50
C VAL A 537 -21.85 2.71 0.13
N ASP A 538 -21.80 1.66 -0.67
CA ASP A 538 -21.23 0.37 -0.29
C ASP A 538 -19.74 0.30 -0.65
N GLU A 539 -18.98 -0.48 0.12
CA GLU A 539 -17.52 -0.69 -0.06
C GLU A 539 -16.75 0.65 -0.15
N TYR A 540 -17.03 1.57 0.78
CA TYR A 540 -16.50 2.93 0.73
C TYR A 540 -14.96 2.99 0.78
N GLN A 541 -14.29 1.99 1.38
CA GLN A 541 -12.83 1.85 1.38
C GLN A 541 -12.22 1.65 -0.02
N ASP A 542 -13.03 1.26 -1.01
CA ASP A 542 -12.58 1.07 -2.40
C ASP A 542 -12.82 2.30 -3.28
N THR A 543 -13.32 3.39 -2.70
CA THR A 543 -13.50 4.65 -3.42
C THR A 543 -12.18 5.40 -3.56
N ASN A 544 -12.01 6.11 -4.68
CA ASN A 544 -10.89 7.02 -4.90
C ASN A 544 -11.22 8.44 -4.38
N LYS A 545 -10.22 9.32 -4.35
CA LYS A 545 -10.40 10.71 -3.87
C LYS A 545 -11.44 11.49 -4.68
N LEU A 546 -11.47 11.29 -5.99
CA LEU A 546 -12.44 11.95 -6.88
C LEU A 546 -13.87 11.55 -6.55
N GLN A 547 -14.12 10.26 -6.25
CA GLN A 547 -15.43 9.76 -5.85
C GLN A 547 -15.87 10.31 -4.48
N ALA A 548 -14.95 10.40 -3.52
CA ALA A 548 -15.24 11.02 -2.22
C ALA A 548 -15.63 12.52 -2.36
N GLN A 549 -14.94 13.26 -3.24
CA GLN A 549 -15.30 14.66 -3.56
C GLN A 549 -16.69 14.74 -4.18
N ILE A 550 -17.04 13.85 -5.11
CA ILE A 550 -18.37 13.82 -5.75
C ILE A 550 -19.47 13.60 -4.68
N ILE A 551 -19.26 12.65 -3.75
CA ILE A 551 -20.23 12.41 -2.65
C ILE A 551 -20.41 13.69 -1.82
N ARG A 552 -19.31 14.34 -1.45
CA ARG A 552 -19.36 15.57 -0.66
C ARG A 552 -20.12 16.70 -1.36
N LEU A 553 -19.90 16.85 -2.67
CA LEU A 553 -20.61 17.86 -3.47
C LEU A 553 -22.11 17.55 -3.62
N LEU A 554 -22.47 16.28 -3.86
CA LEU A 554 -23.87 15.85 -3.94
C LEU A 554 -24.64 16.02 -2.63
N ALA A 555 -23.96 15.83 -1.50
CA ALA A 555 -24.57 15.92 -0.17
C ALA A 555 -24.54 17.31 0.46
N SER A 556 -23.96 18.31 -0.20
CA SER A 556 -23.67 19.63 0.37
C SER A 556 -24.87 20.37 0.94
N GLY A 557 -26.10 20.00 0.57
CA GLY A 557 -27.33 20.64 1.05
C GLY A 557 -28.03 19.95 2.23
N HIS A 558 -27.66 18.70 2.60
CA HIS A 558 -28.41 17.91 3.59
C HIS A 558 -27.55 17.00 4.48
N ASP A 559 -26.32 16.67 4.07
CA ASP A 559 -25.38 15.77 4.76
C ASP A 559 -25.94 14.37 5.14
N ASN A 560 -27.05 13.93 4.53
CA ASN A 560 -27.63 12.59 4.76
C ASN A 560 -26.87 11.54 3.94
N VAL A 561 -25.68 11.23 4.37
CA VAL A 561 -24.78 10.26 3.72
C VAL A 561 -24.52 9.09 4.66
N ALA A 562 -24.80 7.89 4.22
CA ALA A 562 -24.46 6.65 4.94
C ALA A 562 -23.45 5.87 4.12
N VAL A 563 -22.25 5.75 4.62
CA VAL A 563 -21.18 4.95 3.99
C VAL A 563 -20.91 3.70 4.80
N VAL A 564 -20.74 2.58 4.12
CA VAL A 564 -20.42 1.29 4.74
C VAL A 564 -19.12 0.76 4.13
N GLY A 565 -18.20 0.34 4.99
CA GLY A 565 -16.90 -0.14 4.52
C GLY A 565 -16.11 -0.88 5.58
N ASP A 566 -14.97 -1.37 5.16
CA ASP A 566 -13.96 -2.03 5.98
C ASP A 566 -12.58 -1.64 5.46
N GLU A 567 -11.89 -0.76 6.15
CA GLU A 567 -10.56 -0.29 5.76
C GLU A 567 -9.54 -1.43 5.67
N ALA A 568 -9.71 -2.49 6.48
CA ALA A 568 -8.89 -3.70 6.40
C ALA A 568 -9.15 -4.53 5.13
N GLN A 569 -10.21 -4.24 4.37
CA GLN A 569 -10.48 -4.86 3.08
C GLN A 569 -10.14 -3.96 1.88
N SER A 570 -9.44 -2.84 2.08
CA SER A 570 -8.99 -1.99 0.97
C SER A 570 -7.78 -2.59 0.29
N ILE A 571 -7.97 -3.15 -0.91
CA ILE A 571 -6.97 -3.88 -1.69
C ILE A 571 -6.93 -3.43 -3.17
N TYR A 572 -7.43 -2.24 -3.48
CA TYR A 572 -7.47 -1.69 -4.85
C TYR A 572 -6.73 -0.36 -4.99
N SER A 573 -5.65 -0.15 -4.21
CA SER A 573 -4.83 1.06 -4.31
C SER A 573 -4.23 1.24 -5.71
N PHE A 574 -3.91 0.16 -6.40
CA PHE A 574 -3.44 0.15 -7.78
C PHE A 574 -4.48 0.68 -8.80
N ARG A 575 -5.75 0.81 -8.40
CA ARG A 575 -6.84 1.48 -9.16
C ARG A 575 -7.16 2.88 -8.63
N GLY A 576 -6.34 3.41 -7.71
CA GLY A 576 -6.54 4.71 -7.10
C GLY A 576 -7.45 4.72 -5.87
N ALA A 577 -7.93 3.56 -5.40
CA ALA A 577 -8.68 3.47 -4.16
C ALA A 577 -7.87 3.98 -2.96
N SER A 578 -8.55 4.61 -2.00
CA SER A 578 -7.94 5.13 -0.80
C SER A 578 -8.78 4.81 0.43
N PHE A 579 -8.31 3.89 1.27
CA PHE A 579 -8.97 3.60 2.54
C PHE A 579 -9.00 4.81 3.48
N ARG A 580 -8.12 5.79 3.26
CA ARG A 580 -8.10 7.05 4.02
C ARG A 580 -9.38 7.85 3.86
N ASN A 581 -10.14 7.64 2.76
CA ASN A 581 -11.48 8.23 2.63
C ASN A 581 -12.39 7.83 3.79
N MET A 582 -12.26 6.62 4.37
CA MET A 582 -13.01 6.23 5.58
C MET A 582 -12.53 6.97 6.82
N LEU A 583 -11.23 7.16 6.97
CA LEU A 583 -10.64 7.85 8.12
C LEU A 583 -10.94 9.35 8.08
N GLU A 584 -10.92 9.94 6.89
CA GLU A 584 -11.20 11.36 6.63
C GLU A 584 -12.71 11.66 6.59
N PHE A 585 -13.59 10.65 6.59
CA PHE A 585 -15.04 10.85 6.50
C PHE A 585 -15.61 11.77 7.60
N PRO A 586 -15.24 11.64 8.89
CA PRO A 586 -15.71 12.56 9.94
C PRO A 586 -15.22 14.00 9.76
N GLU A 587 -14.12 14.22 9.05
CA GLU A 587 -13.62 15.56 8.71
C GLU A 587 -14.40 16.15 7.54
N LEU A 588 -14.71 15.32 6.53
CA LEU A 588 -15.54 15.71 5.38
C LEU A 588 -16.99 15.97 5.76
N PHE A 589 -17.52 15.24 6.76
CA PHE A 589 -18.89 15.33 7.25
C PHE A 589 -18.89 15.50 8.76
N PRO A 590 -18.74 16.74 9.27
CA PRO A 590 -18.72 17.02 10.70
C PRO A 590 -20.00 16.57 11.40
N GLY A 591 -19.84 15.89 12.53
CA GLY A 591 -20.96 15.31 13.28
C GLY A 591 -21.36 13.90 12.82
N ALA A 592 -20.56 13.26 11.99
CA ALA A 592 -20.78 11.88 11.55
C ALA A 592 -20.87 10.92 12.73
N GLN A 593 -21.93 10.11 12.74
CA GLN A 593 -22.04 8.98 13.67
C GLN A 593 -21.22 7.81 13.16
N ILE A 594 -20.46 7.15 14.05
CA ILE A 594 -19.65 5.99 13.72
C ILE A 594 -20.23 4.78 14.43
N ILE A 595 -20.63 3.77 13.65
CA ILE A 595 -21.19 2.50 14.17
C ILE A 595 -20.29 1.36 13.70
N LYS A 596 -19.91 0.46 14.62
CA LYS A 596 -19.10 -0.72 14.33
C LYS A 596 -19.95 -1.97 14.27
N LEU A 597 -19.81 -2.74 13.21
CA LEU A 597 -20.38 -4.08 13.09
C LEU A 597 -19.28 -5.11 13.30
N GLU A 598 -19.31 -5.80 14.43
CA GLU A 598 -18.24 -6.73 14.85
C GLU A 598 -18.70 -8.19 14.91
N GLU A 599 -20.02 -8.45 15.06
CA GLU A 599 -20.57 -9.80 15.03
C GLU A 599 -20.51 -10.38 13.60
N ASN A 600 -19.76 -11.46 13.44
CA ASN A 600 -19.54 -12.15 12.18
C ASN A 600 -20.51 -13.34 12.03
N PHE A 601 -21.12 -13.46 10.86
CA PHE A 601 -22.08 -14.51 10.51
C PHE A 601 -21.54 -15.49 9.45
N ARG A 602 -20.26 -15.43 9.14
CA ARG A 602 -19.62 -16.23 8.08
C ARG A 602 -18.67 -17.27 8.63
N SER A 603 -17.72 -16.84 9.45
CA SER A 603 -16.55 -17.63 9.84
C SER A 603 -16.65 -18.11 11.30
N THR A 604 -16.03 -19.26 11.58
CA THR A 604 -15.86 -19.75 12.96
C THR A 604 -14.87 -18.88 13.75
N GLN A 605 -14.95 -18.93 15.10
CA GLN A 605 -14.17 -18.04 15.96
C GLN A 605 -12.63 -18.20 15.77
N PRO A 606 -12.06 -19.42 15.61
CA PRO A 606 -10.60 -19.54 15.37
C PRO A 606 -10.09 -18.81 14.13
N ILE A 607 -10.89 -18.75 13.05
CA ILE A 607 -10.55 -17.98 11.86
C ILE A 607 -10.59 -16.48 12.16
N LEU A 608 -11.56 -16.04 12.98
CA LEU A 608 -11.66 -14.62 13.37
C LEU A 608 -10.56 -14.22 14.33
N ASP A 609 -10.11 -15.09 15.21
CA ASP A 609 -8.99 -14.84 16.12
C ASP A 609 -7.70 -14.58 15.32
N LEU A 610 -7.44 -15.39 14.30
CA LEU A 610 -6.35 -15.15 13.34
C LEU A 610 -6.53 -13.84 12.58
N ALA A 611 -7.74 -13.55 12.07
CA ALA A 611 -8.04 -12.33 11.34
C ALA A 611 -7.88 -11.08 12.24
N ASN A 612 -8.34 -11.13 13.49
CA ASN A 612 -8.14 -10.07 14.47
C ASN A 612 -6.65 -9.86 14.78
N ALA A 613 -5.89 -10.93 14.95
CA ALA A 613 -4.45 -10.85 15.17
C ALA A 613 -3.71 -10.21 14.00
N LEU A 614 -4.10 -10.54 12.76
CA LEU A 614 -3.52 -9.93 11.55
C LEU A 614 -3.71 -8.41 11.49
N ILE A 615 -4.85 -7.89 11.97
CA ILE A 615 -5.14 -6.44 11.90
C ILE A 615 -4.84 -5.69 13.19
N SER A 616 -4.47 -6.39 14.28
CA SER A 616 -4.23 -5.76 15.61
C SER A 616 -3.13 -4.70 15.55
N ASP A 617 -2.10 -4.93 14.74
CA ASP A 617 -0.92 -4.09 14.59
C ASP A 617 -1.00 -3.16 13.36
N ALA A 618 -2.20 -3.02 12.75
CA ALA A 618 -2.39 -2.09 11.65
C ALA A 618 -2.09 -0.65 12.11
N SER A 619 -1.26 0.03 11.32
CA SER A 619 -0.77 1.38 11.66
C SER A 619 -1.85 2.45 11.61
N GLU A 620 -2.79 2.31 10.70
CA GLU A 620 -3.94 3.20 10.51
C GLU A 620 -5.23 2.36 10.42
N GLY A 621 -6.28 2.82 11.07
CA GLY A 621 -7.58 2.16 10.97
C GLY A 621 -8.42 2.26 12.25
N TYR A 622 -9.66 1.83 12.14
CA TYR A 622 -10.57 1.75 13.29
C TYR A 622 -10.34 0.43 14.03
N LYS A 623 -10.04 0.51 15.33
CA LYS A 623 -9.96 -0.68 16.17
C LYS A 623 -11.30 -1.41 16.19
N LYS A 624 -11.30 -2.66 15.78
CA LYS A 624 -12.46 -3.56 15.77
C LYS A 624 -12.01 -4.97 16.19
N SER A 625 -12.91 -5.74 16.76
CA SER A 625 -12.68 -7.12 17.15
C SER A 625 -13.85 -7.98 16.65
N LEU A 626 -13.59 -8.80 15.65
CA LEU A 626 -14.60 -9.69 15.09
C LEU A 626 -14.85 -10.86 16.03
N PHE A 627 -16.11 -11.16 16.29
CA PHE A 627 -16.52 -12.32 17.07
C PHE A 627 -17.69 -13.06 16.40
N SER A 628 -17.80 -14.35 16.67
CA SER A 628 -18.86 -15.20 16.14
C SER A 628 -19.62 -15.91 17.25
N LYS A 629 -20.93 -16.05 17.10
CA LYS A 629 -21.78 -16.89 17.94
C LYS A 629 -21.98 -18.30 17.35
N MET A 630 -21.36 -18.60 16.23
CA MET A 630 -21.39 -19.92 15.58
C MET A 630 -20.63 -20.93 16.42
N LYS A 631 -20.88 -22.25 16.18
CA LYS A 631 -20.10 -23.31 16.79
C LYS A 631 -18.61 -23.09 16.49
N SER A 632 -17.77 -23.45 17.46
CA SER A 632 -16.32 -23.45 17.27
C SER A 632 -15.95 -24.40 16.14
N GLY A 633 -14.99 -23.99 15.31
CA GLY A 633 -14.40 -24.80 14.26
C GLY A 633 -12.94 -25.17 14.55
N PRO A 634 -12.25 -25.84 13.64
CA PRO A 634 -10.82 -26.12 13.75
C PRO A 634 -10.00 -24.81 13.69
N ALA A 635 -8.85 -24.81 14.33
CA ALA A 635 -7.89 -23.73 14.18
C ALA A 635 -7.31 -23.72 12.77
N PRO A 636 -7.01 -22.55 12.17
CA PRO A 636 -6.26 -22.46 10.93
C PRO A 636 -4.94 -23.24 10.99
N ILE A 637 -4.56 -23.87 9.88
CA ILE A 637 -3.38 -24.75 9.82
C ILE A 637 -2.37 -24.18 8.82
N LEU A 638 -1.11 -24.04 9.25
CA LEU A 638 0.03 -23.80 8.37
C LEU A 638 0.76 -25.11 8.10
N VAL A 639 0.78 -25.54 6.86
CA VAL A 639 1.47 -26.75 6.40
C VAL A 639 2.77 -26.33 5.73
N SER A 640 3.90 -26.76 6.30
CA SER A 640 5.22 -26.64 5.67
C SER A 640 5.44 -27.85 4.77
N THR A 641 5.88 -27.60 3.54
CA THR A 641 6.17 -28.61 2.52
C THR A 641 7.62 -28.47 2.05
N ASP A 642 8.24 -29.50 1.57
CA ASP A 642 9.62 -29.46 1.11
C ASP A 642 9.76 -28.54 -0.11
N ASP A 643 8.86 -28.68 -1.08
CA ASP A 643 8.85 -27.90 -2.31
C ASP A 643 7.43 -27.59 -2.82
N GLU A 644 7.36 -26.91 -3.95
CA GLU A 644 6.10 -26.53 -4.61
C GLU A 644 5.29 -27.71 -5.14
N ALA A 645 5.97 -28.82 -5.51
CA ALA A 645 5.28 -30.02 -6.00
C ALA A 645 4.59 -30.76 -4.85
N GLU A 646 5.24 -30.84 -3.69
CA GLU A 646 4.63 -31.39 -2.49
C GLU A 646 3.47 -30.54 -2.00
N GLN A 647 3.60 -29.20 -2.04
CA GLN A 647 2.49 -28.28 -1.77
C GLN A 647 1.27 -28.60 -2.65
N SER A 648 1.47 -28.78 -3.96
CA SER A 648 0.39 -29.03 -4.91
C SER A 648 -0.23 -30.41 -4.70
N ARG A 649 0.58 -31.45 -4.42
CA ARG A 649 0.10 -32.78 -4.07
C ARG A 649 -0.74 -32.77 -2.79
N PHE A 650 -0.25 -32.11 -1.74
CA PHE A 650 -1.02 -31.97 -0.48
C PHE A 650 -2.38 -31.34 -0.72
N VAL A 651 -2.42 -30.22 -1.48
CA VAL A 651 -3.70 -29.54 -1.76
C VAL A 651 -4.64 -30.44 -2.55
N ALA A 652 -4.16 -31.14 -3.60
CA ALA A 652 -4.97 -32.05 -4.41
C ALA A 652 -5.52 -33.20 -3.57
N GLN A 653 -4.65 -33.88 -2.79
CA GLN A 653 -5.05 -34.96 -1.90
C GLN A 653 -6.10 -34.51 -0.89
N ARG A 654 -5.88 -33.36 -0.21
CA ARG A 654 -6.84 -32.88 0.80
C ARG A 654 -8.18 -32.48 0.18
N VAL A 655 -8.20 -31.97 -1.05
CA VAL A 655 -9.43 -31.71 -1.81
C VAL A 655 -10.19 -33.01 -2.10
N GLU A 656 -9.51 -34.10 -2.45
CA GLU A 656 -10.13 -35.40 -2.65
C GLU A 656 -10.73 -35.96 -1.35
N GLU A 657 -9.96 -35.95 -0.25
CA GLU A 657 -10.41 -36.36 1.07
C GLU A 657 -11.70 -35.60 1.49
N LEU A 658 -11.69 -34.26 1.37
CA LEU A 658 -12.85 -33.43 1.68
C LEU A 658 -14.08 -33.78 0.80
N SER A 659 -13.84 -34.09 -0.48
CA SER A 659 -14.91 -34.50 -1.39
C SER A 659 -15.48 -35.85 -1.02
N ASP A 660 -14.65 -36.78 -0.54
CA ASP A 660 -15.07 -38.10 -0.07
C ASP A 660 -15.77 -38.01 1.29
N GLU A 661 -15.42 -37.04 2.13
CA GLU A 661 -16.15 -36.64 3.33
C GLU A 661 -17.53 -36.02 3.02
N GLY A 662 -17.83 -35.77 1.74
CA GLY A 662 -19.12 -35.26 1.27
C GLY A 662 -19.18 -33.75 0.98
N LEU A 663 -18.07 -33.02 1.09
CA LEU A 663 -18.01 -31.60 0.78
C LEU A 663 -17.98 -31.41 -0.76
N PRO A 664 -18.92 -30.67 -1.38
CA PRO A 664 -18.89 -30.43 -2.81
C PRO A 664 -17.71 -29.56 -3.21
N PHE A 665 -17.09 -29.80 -4.37
CA PHE A 665 -15.99 -29.01 -4.90
C PHE A 665 -16.29 -27.51 -5.00
N SER A 666 -17.57 -27.13 -5.17
CA SER A 666 -17.99 -25.72 -5.20
C SER A 666 -17.81 -24.98 -3.88
N GLU A 667 -17.67 -25.69 -2.76
CA GLU A 667 -17.41 -25.13 -1.42
C GLU A 667 -15.92 -25.13 -1.06
N ILE A 668 -15.04 -25.46 -2.02
CA ILE A 668 -13.59 -25.47 -1.84
C ILE A 668 -12.94 -24.42 -2.77
N ALA A 669 -12.01 -23.64 -2.22
CA ALA A 669 -11.22 -22.72 -3.03
C ALA A 669 -9.74 -22.73 -2.64
N VAL A 670 -8.91 -22.38 -3.63
CA VAL A 670 -7.48 -22.13 -3.44
C VAL A 670 -7.16 -20.72 -3.86
N LEU A 671 -6.64 -19.93 -2.95
CA LEU A 671 -6.27 -18.54 -3.18
C LEU A 671 -4.75 -18.39 -3.28
N PHE A 672 -4.33 -17.48 -4.13
CA PHE A 672 -2.92 -17.15 -4.35
C PHE A 672 -2.74 -15.66 -4.65
N ARG A 673 -1.53 -15.15 -4.37
CA ARG A 673 -1.20 -13.73 -4.59
C ARG A 673 -1.04 -13.39 -6.07
N SER A 674 -0.42 -14.25 -6.84
CA SER A 674 -0.17 -14.08 -8.28
C SER A 674 -0.67 -15.27 -9.07
N SER A 675 -1.15 -15.06 -10.28
CA SER A 675 -1.74 -16.09 -11.14
C SER A 675 -0.79 -17.25 -11.49
N ASN A 676 0.52 -16.99 -11.52
CA ASN A 676 1.53 -18.02 -11.76
C ASN A 676 1.72 -18.99 -10.58
N HIS A 677 1.32 -18.63 -9.38
CA HIS A 677 1.45 -19.48 -8.19
C HIS A 677 0.55 -20.71 -8.22
N SER A 678 -0.45 -20.76 -9.09
CA SER A 678 -1.34 -21.91 -9.25
C SER A 678 -0.90 -22.91 -10.32
N PHE A 679 0.17 -22.64 -11.08
CA PHE A 679 0.49 -23.40 -12.29
C PHE A 679 0.79 -24.86 -12.03
N ASP A 680 1.60 -25.17 -11.03
CA ASP A 680 1.90 -26.53 -10.63
C ASP A 680 0.64 -27.24 -10.09
N LEU A 681 -0.15 -26.53 -9.29
CA LEU A 681 -1.42 -27.04 -8.78
C LEU A 681 -2.45 -27.32 -9.89
N GLU A 682 -2.51 -26.51 -10.95
CA GLU A 682 -3.40 -26.75 -12.10
C GLU A 682 -3.07 -28.12 -12.76
N ILE A 683 -1.79 -28.44 -12.86
CA ILE A 683 -1.33 -29.73 -13.42
C ILE A 683 -1.68 -30.88 -12.46
N GLU A 684 -1.47 -30.69 -11.16
CA GLU A 684 -1.72 -31.75 -10.18
C GLU A 684 -3.22 -32.06 -10.04
N LEU A 685 -4.07 -31.01 -9.96
CA LEU A 685 -5.52 -31.20 -9.96
C LEU A 685 -6.03 -31.92 -11.23
N ALA A 686 -5.43 -31.59 -12.39
CA ALA A 686 -5.77 -32.26 -13.64
C ALA A 686 -5.37 -33.78 -13.63
N ARG A 687 -4.20 -34.12 -13.06
CA ARG A 687 -3.76 -35.52 -12.88
C ARG A 687 -4.72 -36.35 -12.03
N HIS A 688 -5.23 -35.70 -10.96
CA HIS A 688 -6.22 -36.31 -10.05
C HIS A 688 -7.65 -36.26 -10.61
N GLY A 689 -7.89 -35.72 -11.82
CA GLY A 689 -9.22 -35.59 -12.40
C GLY A 689 -10.15 -34.66 -11.63
N ILE A 690 -9.61 -33.79 -10.79
CA ILE A 690 -10.38 -32.81 -10.00
C ILE A 690 -10.76 -31.62 -10.88
N PRO A 691 -12.07 -31.37 -11.10
CA PRO A 691 -12.52 -30.24 -11.90
C PRO A 691 -12.27 -28.92 -11.18
N PHE A 692 -11.68 -27.96 -11.85
CA PHE A 692 -11.42 -26.65 -11.28
C PHE A 692 -11.72 -25.51 -12.27
N ARG A 693 -11.95 -24.32 -11.75
CA ARG A 693 -12.12 -23.11 -12.55
C ARG A 693 -11.27 -21.98 -11.99
N LYS A 694 -10.47 -21.34 -12.87
CA LYS A 694 -9.57 -20.27 -12.49
C LYS A 694 -10.21 -18.90 -12.73
N PHE A 695 -10.10 -18.02 -11.72
CA PHE A 695 -10.51 -16.63 -11.76
C PHE A 695 -9.33 -15.71 -11.45
N GLY A 696 -9.21 -14.61 -12.21
CA GLY A 696 -8.12 -13.67 -12.02
C GLY A 696 -6.81 -14.11 -12.68
N GLY A 697 -6.72 -13.88 -13.99
CA GLY A 697 -5.59 -14.22 -14.83
C GLY A 697 -5.94 -15.29 -15.87
N MET A 698 -5.05 -15.45 -16.86
CA MET A 698 -5.16 -16.51 -17.87
C MET A 698 -4.66 -17.83 -17.28
N LYS A 699 -5.19 -18.94 -17.78
CA LYS A 699 -4.61 -20.27 -17.51
C LYS A 699 -3.15 -20.29 -17.97
N PHE A 700 -2.30 -21.05 -17.31
CA PHE A 700 -0.87 -21.12 -17.62
C PHE A 700 -0.63 -21.43 -19.09
N ALA A 701 -1.19 -22.53 -19.58
CA ALA A 701 -1.04 -22.97 -20.96
C ALA A 701 -1.66 -22.00 -22.00
N GLU A 702 -2.54 -21.09 -21.58
CA GLU A 702 -3.19 -20.09 -22.45
C GLU A 702 -2.39 -18.80 -22.60
N SER A 703 -1.43 -18.54 -21.74
CA SER A 703 -0.57 -17.36 -21.79
C SER A 703 0.23 -17.30 -23.09
N ALA A 704 0.24 -16.15 -23.75
CA ALA A 704 0.83 -16.00 -25.08
C ALA A 704 2.30 -16.45 -25.14
N HIS A 705 3.14 -16.00 -24.20
CA HIS A 705 4.55 -16.31 -24.14
C HIS A 705 4.82 -17.80 -23.79
N ILE A 706 3.93 -18.44 -23.01
CA ILE A 706 4.01 -19.88 -22.76
C ILE A 706 3.67 -20.64 -24.03
N LYS A 707 2.57 -20.27 -24.71
CA LYS A 707 2.21 -20.86 -26.04
C LYS A 707 3.31 -20.67 -27.06
N ASP A 708 4.02 -19.56 -27.03
CA ASP A 708 5.14 -19.32 -27.93
C ASP A 708 6.24 -20.35 -27.69
N VAL A 709 6.71 -20.52 -26.44
CA VAL A 709 7.76 -21.47 -26.08
C VAL A 709 7.34 -22.92 -26.35
N LEU A 710 6.12 -23.29 -25.99
CA LEU A 710 5.57 -24.62 -26.27
C LEU A 710 5.47 -24.91 -27.78
N SER A 711 5.23 -23.88 -28.62
CA SER A 711 5.19 -24.05 -30.07
C SER A 711 6.53 -24.45 -30.66
N PHE A 712 7.66 -23.97 -30.12
CA PHE A 712 8.99 -24.46 -30.53
C PHE A 712 9.14 -25.94 -30.22
N LEU A 713 8.74 -26.37 -29.03
CA LEU A 713 8.84 -27.77 -28.62
C LEU A 713 7.92 -28.65 -29.47
N ARG A 714 6.68 -28.19 -29.77
CA ARG A 714 5.74 -28.91 -30.66
C ARG A 714 6.30 -29.10 -32.06
N VAL A 715 6.95 -28.07 -32.63
CA VAL A 715 7.61 -28.18 -33.95
C VAL A 715 8.72 -29.22 -33.95
N VAL A 716 9.47 -29.36 -32.86
CA VAL A 716 10.54 -30.37 -32.73
C VAL A 716 9.95 -31.80 -32.62
N ILE A 717 8.91 -31.97 -31.84
CA ILE A 717 8.27 -33.25 -31.59
C ILE A 717 7.40 -33.69 -32.78
N ASN A 718 6.52 -32.80 -33.24
CA ASN A 718 5.66 -32.98 -34.40
C ASN A 718 5.93 -31.91 -35.49
N PRO A 719 6.88 -32.17 -36.40
CA PRO A 719 7.20 -31.22 -37.48
C PRO A 719 6.06 -30.95 -38.47
N SER A 720 4.98 -31.73 -38.42
CA SER A 720 3.79 -31.48 -39.26
C SER A 720 2.79 -30.48 -38.66
N ASP A 721 3.06 -29.95 -37.46
CA ASP A 721 2.21 -28.96 -36.84
C ASP A 721 2.42 -27.57 -37.49
N THR A 722 1.67 -27.31 -38.54
CA THR A 722 1.73 -26.07 -39.30
C THR A 722 1.33 -24.84 -38.49
N LEU A 723 0.42 -24.99 -37.50
CA LEU A 723 0.01 -23.89 -36.63
C LEU A 723 1.16 -23.44 -35.72
N SER A 724 1.87 -24.40 -35.10
CA SER A 724 3.05 -24.08 -34.30
C SER A 724 4.18 -23.50 -35.13
N TRP A 725 4.40 -23.98 -36.37
CA TRP A 725 5.34 -23.37 -37.29
C TRP A 725 5.02 -21.91 -37.60
N ARG A 726 3.78 -21.58 -38.00
CA ARG A 726 3.36 -20.21 -38.25
C ARG A 726 3.59 -19.32 -37.03
N ARG A 727 3.27 -19.82 -35.84
CA ARG A 727 3.46 -19.08 -34.58
C ARG A 727 4.94 -18.76 -34.33
N VAL A 728 5.81 -19.77 -34.42
CA VAL A 728 7.26 -19.63 -34.23
C VAL A 728 7.87 -18.68 -35.26
N LEU A 729 7.49 -18.80 -36.54
CA LEU A 729 8.03 -17.96 -37.63
C LEU A 729 7.60 -16.49 -37.46
N LYS A 730 6.39 -16.22 -37.01
CA LYS A 730 5.88 -14.85 -36.77
C LYS A 730 6.53 -14.14 -35.59
N LEU A 731 7.29 -14.85 -34.76
CA LEU A 731 8.11 -14.23 -33.70
C LEU A 731 9.39 -13.60 -34.23
N LEU A 732 9.80 -13.92 -35.46
CA LEU A 732 10.98 -13.38 -36.11
C LEU A 732 10.69 -12.00 -36.70
N ASP A 733 11.65 -11.07 -36.63
CA ASP A 733 11.50 -9.74 -37.21
C ASP A 733 11.29 -9.80 -38.71
N ASN A 734 10.38 -8.99 -39.20
CA ASN A 734 10.03 -8.86 -40.65
C ASN A 734 9.42 -10.13 -41.27
N VAL A 735 8.92 -11.07 -40.46
CA VAL A 735 8.16 -12.24 -40.90
C VAL A 735 6.68 -12.05 -40.59
N GLY A 736 5.88 -11.66 -41.59
CA GLY A 736 4.41 -11.57 -41.47
C GLY A 736 3.75 -12.89 -41.93
N ASP A 737 2.37 -12.90 -41.90
CA ASP A 737 1.59 -14.09 -42.24
C ASP A 737 1.96 -14.68 -43.60
N ALA A 738 1.99 -13.86 -44.67
CA ALA A 738 2.34 -14.32 -46.02
C ALA A 738 3.76 -14.91 -46.15
N THR A 739 4.73 -14.35 -45.40
CA THR A 739 6.10 -14.87 -45.41
C THR A 739 6.18 -16.20 -44.62
N ALA A 740 5.46 -16.28 -43.49
CA ALA A 740 5.39 -17.49 -42.68
C ALA A 740 4.75 -18.64 -43.48
N ASP A 741 3.64 -18.36 -44.19
CA ASP A 741 2.98 -19.33 -45.07
C ASP A 741 3.93 -19.82 -46.19
N HIS A 742 4.63 -18.92 -46.85
CA HIS A 742 5.59 -19.27 -47.89
C HIS A 742 6.75 -20.14 -47.34
N ILE A 743 7.22 -19.90 -46.11
CA ILE A 743 8.23 -20.74 -45.46
C ILE A 743 7.66 -22.12 -45.16
N VAL A 744 6.43 -22.22 -44.63
CA VAL A 744 5.75 -23.48 -44.31
C VAL A 744 5.56 -24.32 -45.61
N ASP A 745 5.09 -23.68 -46.69
CA ASP A 745 4.92 -24.33 -47.98
C ASP A 745 6.26 -24.82 -48.55
N TYR A 746 7.34 -24.00 -48.48
CA TYR A 746 8.68 -24.39 -48.88
C TYR A 746 9.21 -25.58 -48.11
N LEU A 747 8.94 -25.66 -46.79
CA LEU A 747 9.31 -26.79 -45.97
C LEU A 747 8.54 -28.06 -46.38
N GLY A 748 7.32 -27.91 -46.91
CA GLY A 748 6.42 -28.99 -47.32
C GLY A 748 5.88 -29.82 -46.17
N VAL A 749 5.73 -29.22 -45.00
CA VAL A 749 5.31 -29.92 -43.75
C VAL A 749 3.86 -30.36 -43.76
N ASP A 750 3.02 -29.80 -44.61
CA ASP A 750 1.61 -30.14 -44.78
C ASP A 750 1.33 -31.26 -45.79
N LYS A 751 2.37 -31.69 -46.55
CA LYS A 751 2.22 -32.72 -47.61
C LYS A 751 2.26 -34.14 -47.02
N THR A 752 1.40 -35.01 -47.58
CA THR A 752 1.27 -36.41 -47.14
C THR A 752 2.59 -37.17 -47.28
N GLU A 753 3.45 -36.80 -48.24
CA GLU A 753 4.77 -37.37 -48.47
C GLU A 753 5.74 -37.14 -47.34
N PHE A 754 5.50 -36.10 -46.49
CA PHE A 754 6.37 -35.79 -45.34
C PHE A 754 6.34 -36.92 -44.27
N ARG A 755 5.23 -37.67 -44.15
CA ARG A 755 5.11 -38.80 -43.22
C ARG A 755 6.05 -39.97 -43.57
N THR A 756 6.54 -40.02 -44.81
CA THR A 756 7.45 -41.10 -45.33
C THR A 756 8.92 -40.71 -45.31
N LEU A 757 9.25 -39.43 -45.10
CA LEU A 757 10.64 -38.98 -45.05
C LEU A 757 11.31 -39.40 -43.74
N ARG A 758 12.26 -40.41 -43.84
CA ARG A 758 12.98 -41.04 -42.70
C ARG A 758 13.94 -40.13 -41.94
N SER A 759 14.14 -38.87 -42.35
CA SER A 759 15.17 -38.01 -41.74
C SER A 759 14.60 -36.63 -41.44
N LYS A 760 14.22 -36.42 -40.18
CA LYS A 760 13.81 -35.12 -39.62
C LYS A 760 14.96 -34.07 -39.64
N ASP A 761 16.23 -34.50 -39.82
CA ASP A 761 17.43 -33.63 -39.92
C ASP A 761 17.44 -32.82 -41.22
N SER A 762 16.80 -33.35 -42.27
CA SER A 762 16.72 -32.66 -43.56
C SER A 762 15.84 -31.40 -43.49
N LEU A 763 14.83 -31.35 -42.55
CA LEU A 763 13.88 -30.27 -42.45
C LEU A 763 14.55 -28.98 -41.91
N PHE A 764 15.33 -29.09 -40.82
CA PHE A 764 16.01 -27.92 -40.28
C PHE A 764 17.17 -27.45 -41.16
N LYS A 765 17.81 -28.33 -41.90
CA LYS A 765 18.76 -27.97 -42.97
C LYS A 765 18.04 -27.19 -44.10
N LYS A 766 16.83 -27.65 -44.48
CA LYS A 766 16.00 -27.01 -45.52
C LYS A 766 15.56 -25.62 -45.07
N LEU A 767 15.19 -25.43 -43.81
CA LEU A 767 14.86 -24.11 -43.24
C LEU A 767 16.04 -23.12 -43.36
N LYS A 768 17.26 -23.59 -43.06
CA LYS A 768 18.49 -22.79 -43.23
C LYS A 768 18.74 -22.36 -44.69
N GLN A 769 18.32 -23.19 -45.66
CA GLN A 769 18.51 -22.97 -47.08
C GLN A 769 17.37 -22.15 -47.72
N PHE A 770 16.36 -21.74 -46.97
CA PHE A 770 15.24 -20.98 -47.52
C PHE A 770 15.72 -19.71 -48.24
N PRO A 771 15.28 -19.50 -49.51
CA PRO A 771 15.70 -18.34 -50.31
C PRO A 771 14.95 -17.08 -49.85
N GLY A 772 15.38 -16.52 -48.73
CA GLY A 772 14.69 -15.38 -48.10
C GLY A 772 15.47 -14.07 -48.16
N LYS A 773 14.83 -12.95 -47.83
CA LYS A 773 15.47 -11.64 -47.74
C LYS A 773 16.54 -11.63 -46.64
N ALA A 774 17.59 -10.86 -46.79
CA ALA A 774 18.68 -10.72 -45.82
C ALA A 774 18.17 -10.30 -44.43
N SER A 775 17.05 -9.54 -44.36
CA SER A 775 16.48 -9.00 -43.13
C SER A 775 16.01 -10.05 -42.10
N TYR A 776 15.70 -11.27 -42.52
CA TYR A 776 15.29 -12.37 -41.62
C TYR A 776 16.09 -13.67 -41.83
N LYS A 777 16.97 -13.73 -42.85
CA LYS A 777 17.74 -14.95 -43.17
C LYS A 777 18.66 -15.42 -42.03
N GLU A 778 19.29 -14.49 -41.37
CA GLU A 778 20.12 -14.80 -40.19
C GLU A 778 19.30 -15.40 -39.05
N GLN A 779 18.12 -14.81 -38.78
CA GLN A 779 17.22 -15.31 -37.74
C GLN A 779 16.68 -16.71 -38.04
N LEU A 780 16.35 -17.02 -39.33
CA LEU A 780 16.00 -18.38 -39.76
C LEU A 780 17.16 -19.36 -39.52
N THR A 781 18.39 -18.93 -39.74
CA THR A 781 19.58 -19.76 -39.50
C THR A 781 19.73 -20.07 -38.02
N ARG A 782 19.59 -19.05 -37.16
CA ARG A 782 19.64 -19.23 -35.68
C ARG A 782 18.48 -20.11 -35.17
N LEU A 783 17.27 -19.94 -35.73
CA LEU A 783 16.12 -20.80 -35.44
C LEU A 783 16.39 -22.27 -35.81
N ALA A 784 16.92 -22.51 -37.03
CA ALA A 784 17.24 -23.87 -37.48
C ALA A 784 18.31 -24.53 -36.58
N GLN A 785 19.32 -23.79 -36.14
CA GLN A 785 20.33 -24.27 -35.17
C GLN A 785 19.71 -24.61 -33.82
N LEU A 786 18.83 -23.75 -33.28
CA LEU A 786 18.10 -24.01 -32.05
C LEU A 786 17.27 -25.29 -32.14
N LEU A 787 16.43 -25.44 -33.17
CA LEU A 787 15.55 -26.58 -33.35
C LEU A 787 16.35 -27.89 -33.47
N SER A 788 17.50 -27.87 -34.15
CA SER A 788 18.41 -29.02 -34.22
C SER A 788 18.98 -29.39 -32.85
N SER A 789 19.47 -28.43 -32.09
CA SER A 789 20.01 -28.62 -30.73
C SER A 789 18.95 -29.14 -29.73
N VAL A 790 17.76 -28.54 -29.77
CA VAL A 790 16.63 -28.94 -28.91
C VAL A 790 16.24 -30.39 -29.20
N ARG A 791 16.26 -30.81 -30.45
CA ARG A 791 15.97 -32.20 -30.85
C ARG A 791 16.99 -33.20 -30.37
N GLU A 792 18.28 -32.86 -30.38
CA GLU A 792 19.35 -33.72 -29.91
C GLU A 792 19.34 -33.89 -28.39
N THR A 793 18.76 -32.93 -27.69
CA THR A 793 18.61 -32.92 -26.23
C THR A 793 17.43 -33.79 -25.82
N LYS A 794 17.68 -34.77 -24.90
CA LYS A 794 16.61 -35.68 -24.43
C LYS A 794 15.82 -35.14 -23.25
N ALA A 795 16.46 -34.37 -22.36
CA ALA A 795 15.85 -33.88 -21.14
C ALA A 795 14.93 -32.69 -21.42
N PRO A 796 13.60 -32.75 -21.09
CA PRO A 796 12.64 -31.70 -21.39
C PRO A 796 13.00 -30.33 -20.77
N GLY A 797 13.48 -30.30 -19.53
CA GLY A 797 13.94 -29.09 -18.89
C GLY A 797 15.10 -28.39 -19.63
N ALA A 798 16.03 -29.17 -20.20
CA ALA A 798 17.12 -28.64 -21.03
C ALA A 798 16.62 -28.13 -22.39
N GLN A 799 15.64 -28.83 -23.00
CA GLN A 799 14.97 -28.42 -24.23
C GLN A 799 14.27 -27.06 -24.05
N VAL A 800 13.38 -26.98 -23.05
CA VAL A 800 12.61 -25.75 -22.75
C VAL A 800 13.55 -24.60 -22.36
N GLY A 801 14.61 -24.88 -21.58
CA GLY A 801 15.61 -23.86 -21.22
C GLY A 801 16.43 -23.33 -22.41
N ALA A 802 16.69 -24.15 -23.41
CA ALA A 802 17.34 -23.70 -24.66
C ALA A 802 16.41 -22.80 -25.47
N ILE A 803 15.13 -23.17 -25.58
CA ILE A 803 14.09 -22.38 -26.25
C ILE A 803 13.88 -21.05 -25.50
N GLU A 804 13.79 -21.07 -24.17
CA GLU A 804 13.62 -19.88 -23.34
C GLU A 804 14.75 -18.86 -23.60
N ARG A 805 16.01 -19.28 -23.55
CA ARG A 805 17.17 -18.41 -23.84
C ARG A 805 17.10 -17.76 -25.22
N PHE A 806 16.62 -18.48 -26.23
CA PHE A 806 16.41 -17.93 -27.57
C PHE A 806 15.26 -16.93 -27.60
N TYR A 807 14.17 -17.21 -26.88
CA TYR A 807 12.96 -16.41 -26.85
C TYR A 807 13.08 -15.12 -25.98
N ARG A 808 13.97 -15.10 -24.99
CA ARG A 808 14.16 -13.98 -24.03
C ARG A 808 14.35 -12.61 -24.69
N PRO A 809 15.21 -12.42 -25.72
CA PRO A 809 15.31 -11.15 -26.43
C PRO A 809 14.00 -10.73 -27.13
N ILE A 810 13.29 -11.72 -27.70
CA ILE A 810 12.00 -11.50 -28.38
C ILE A 810 10.94 -11.06 -27.36
N LEU A 811 10.91 -11.72 -26.20
CA LEU A 811 10.03 -11.37 -25.09
C LEU A 811 10.26 -9.92 -24.62
N LYS A 812 11.52 -9.55 -24.42
CA LYS A 812 11.91 -8.18 -24.00
C LYS A 812 11.50 -7.13 -25.02
N ALA A 813 11.66 -7.44 -26.31
CA ALA A 813 11.28 -6.52 -27.39
C ALA A 813 9.76 -6.39 -27.55
N ASN A 814 8.98 -7.43 -27.17
CA ASN A 814 7.55 -7.50 -27.44
C ASN A 814 6.66 -7.18 -26.23
N HIS A 815 7.17 -7.12 -25.00
CA HIS A 815 6.36 -6.96 -23.79
C HIS A 815 7.01 -6.05 -22.75
N ASP A 816 6.30 -5.01 -22.32
CA ASP A 816 6.75 -4.09 -21.25
C ASP A 816 6.80 -4.81 -19.90
N ASP A 817 5.94 -5.82 -19.69
CA ASP A 817 5.89 -6.68 -18.50
C ASP A 817 6.82 -7.91 -18.61
N HIS A 818 7.87 -7.82 -19.47
CA HIS A 818 8.82 -8.91 -19.69
C HIS A 818 9.47 -9.48 -18.41
N PRO A 819 9.76 -8.72 -17.33
CA PRO A 819 10.35 -9.31 -16.12
C PRO A 819 9.39 -10.28 -15.42
N ARG A 820 8.08 -10.00 -15.47
CA ARG A 820 7.05 -10.91 -14.95
C ARG A 820 6.95 -12.17 -15.81
N ARG A 821 6.84 -11.99 -17.13
CA ARG A 821 6.72 -13.13 -18.08
C ARG A 821 7.96 -14.00 -18.09
N GLN A 822 9.13 -13.40 -17.84
CA GLN A 822 10.37 -14.15 -17.71
C GLN A 822 10.31 -15.13 -16.53
N ARG A 823 9.83 -14.69 -15.37
CA ARG A 823 9.62 -15.58 -14.21
C ARG A 823 8.65 -16.72 -14.51
N GLU A 824 7.59 -16.45 -15.27
CA GLU A 824 6.66 -17.49 -15.71
C GLU A 824 7.35 -18.52 -16.64
N LEU A 825 8.28 -18.09 -17.50
CA LEU A 825 9.09 -19.00 -18.33
C LEU A 825 10.12 -19.77 -17.50
N ASP A 826 10.77 -19.16 -16.53
CA ASP A 826 11.71 -19.81 -15.62
C ASP A 826 10.98 -20.94 -14.85
N HIS A 827 9.73 -20.69 -14.43
CA HIS A 827 8.87 -21.69 -13.82
C HIS A 827 8.50 -22.81 -14.81
N LEU A 828 8.19 -22.50 -16.07
CA LEU A 828 7.96 -23.53 -17.10
C LEU A 828 9.16 -24.45 -17.27
N VAL A 829 10.39 -23.90 -17.23
CA VAL A 829 11.63 -24.71 -17.29
C VAL A 829 11.74 -25.62 -16.07
N ALA A 830 11.38 -25.13 -14.87
CA ALA A 830 11.40 -25.93 -13.66
C ALA A 830 10.40 -27.08 -13.72
N ILE A 831 9.17 -26.83 -14.17
CA ILE A 831 8.15 -27.86 -14.38
C ILE A 831 8.67 -28.92 -15.38
N ALA A 832 9.22 -28.48 -16.53
CA ALA A 832 9.70 -29.40 -17.56
C ALA A 832 10.82 -30.35 -17.09
N LYS A 833 11.60 -29.95 -16.07
CA LYS A 833 12.65 -30.82 -15.48
C LYS A 833 12.11 -32.11 -14.83
N ARG A 834 10.85 -32.13 -14.43
CA ARG A 834 10.19 -33.25 -13.73
C ARG A 834 9.77 -34.38 -14.68
N TYR A 835 9.79 -34.14 -16.00
CA TYR A 835 9.33 -35.06 -17.02
C TYR A 835 10.50 -35.80 -17.64
N LYS A 836 10.26 -37.06 -18.06
CA LYS A 836 11.25 -37.89 -18.72
C LYS A 836 11.35 -37.62 -20.23
N THR A 837 10.23 -37.26 -20.84
CA THR A 837 10.15 -37.00 -22.29
C THR A 837 9.37 -35.72 -22.60
N GLY A 838 9.71 -35.08 -23.74
CA GLY A 838 8.99 -33.90 -24.22
C GLY A 838 7.55 -34.19 -24.62
N ASP A 839 7.25 -35.38 -25.10
CA ASP A 839 5.90 -35.81 -25.46
C ASP A 839 5.01 -35.88 -24.20
N GLU A 840 5.51 -36.47 -23.11
CA GLU A 840 4.82 -36.57 -21.82
C GLU A 840 4.54 -35.18 -21.27
N PHE A 841 5.56 -34.29 -21.27
CA PHE A 841 5.41 -32.91 -20.84
C PHE A 841 4.37 -32.15 -21.66
N LEU A 842 4.40 -32.22 -23.00
CA LEU A 842 3.44 -31.55 -23.86
C LEU A 842 2.03 -32.13 -23.69
N ALA A 843 1.89 -33.43 -23.48
CA ALA A 843 0.59 -34.06 -23.24
C ALA A 843 -0.05 -33.52 -21.98
N ASP A 844 0.67 -33.47 -20.87
CA ASP A 844 0.16 -32.97 -19.59
C ASP A 844 -0.16 -31.47 -19.64
N VAL A 845 0.68 -30.66 -20.27
CA VAL A 845 0.44 -29.22 -20.42
C VAL A 845 -0.65 -28.90 -21.45
N ALA A 846 -0.82 -29.74 -22.47
CA ALA A 846 -1.80 -29.52 -23.55
C ALA A 846 -3.16 -30.16 -23.29
N LEU A 847 -3.21 -31.21 -22.49
CA LEU A 847 -4.46 -31.81 -22.07
C LEU A 847 -5.16 -30.83 -21.12
N ASP A 848 -6.19 -30.16 -21.61
CA ASP A 848 -7.19 -29.51 -20.76
C ASP A 848 -8.33 -30.51 -20.51
N PRO A 849 -8.22 -31.35 -19.45
CA PRO A 849 -9.27 -32.33 -19.12
C PRO A 849 -10.54 -31.65 -18.60
N GLN A 850 -10.52 -30.33 -18.50
CA GLN A 850 -11.49 -29.53 -17.75
C GLN A 850 -12.89 -29.58 -18.34
N ASP A 851 -13.02 -29.49 -19.67
CA ASP A 851 -14.37 -29.45 -20.26
C ASP A 851 -15.13 -30.77 -20.04
N LEU A 852 -14.45 -31.90 -20.06
CA LEU A 852 -15.05 -33.20 -19.76
C LEU A 852 -15.27 -33.41 -18.25
N ALA A 853 -14.29 -33.03 -17.43
CA ALA A 853 -14.38 -33.13 -15.97
C ALA A 853 -15.40 -32.14 -15.39
N LEU A 854 -15.52 -30.93 -15.95
CA LEU A 854 -16.55 -29.95 -15.57
C LEU A 854 -17.96 -30.44 -15.93
N ALA A 855 -18.13 -31.04 -17.10
CA ALA A 855 -19.40 -31.62 -17.53
C ALA A 855 -19.81 -32.81 -16.63
N ASP A 856 -18.88 -33.67 -16.28
CA ASP A 856 -19.08 -34.83 -15.40
C ASP A 856 -19.38 -34.40 -13.95
N ALA A 857 -18.64 -33.41 -13.42
CA ALA A 857 -18.87 -32.89 -12.08
C ALA A 857 -20.20 -32.13 -11.98
N ALA A 858 -20.58 -31.40 -13.03
CA ALA A 858 -21.88 -30.75 -13.11
C ALA A 858 -23.02 -31.79 -13.15
N ALA A 859 -22.83 -32.88 -13.88
CA ALA A 859 -23.80 -33.99 -13.95
C ALA A 859 -23.96 -34.73 -12.60
N ARG A 860 -22.86 -34.77 -11.78
CA ARG A 860 -22.85 -35.38 -10.43
C ARG A 860 -23.24 -34.42 -9.31
N GLY A 861 -23.46 -33.14 -9.61
CA GLY A 861 -23.79 -32.11 -8.62
C GLY A 861 -22.63 -31.68 -7.70
N LYS A 862 -21.38 -32.12 -7.96
CA LYS A 862 -20.20 -31.82 -7.15
C LYS A 862 -19.59 -30.42 -7.45
N GLY A 863 -19.91 -29.83 -8.60
CA GLY A 863 -19.38 -28.53 -9.00
C GLY A 863 -17.89 -28.55 -9.38
N TYR A 864 -17.14 -27.52 -9.07
CA TYR A 864 -15.70 -27.38 -9.36
C TYR A 864 -14.98 -26.63 -8.26
N VAL A 865 -13.69 -26.94 -8.05
CA VAL A 865 -12.81 -26.18 -7.14
C VAL A 865 -12.51 -24.80 -7.74
N THR A 866 -12.58 -23.76 -6.92
CA THR A 866 -12.25 -22.40 -7.36
C THR A 866 -10.78 -22.10 -7.14
N LEU A 867 -10.03 -21.82 -8.21
CA LEU A 867 -8.69 -21.27 -8.16
C LEU A 867 -8.78 -19.76 -8.39
N SER A 868 -8.30 -18.92 -7.46
CA SER A 868 -8.47 -17.46 -7.61
C SER A 868 -7.32 -16.67 -7.03
N THR A 869 -7.01 -15.52 -7.67
CA THR A 869 -6.21 -14.52 -6.96
C THR A 869 -7.03 -13.94 -5.81
N VAL A 870 -6.37 -13.53 -4.73
CA VAL A 870 -7.05 -12.91 -3.57
C VAL A 870 -7.90 -11.71 -3.99
N HIS A 871 -7.41 -10.88 -4.92
CA HIS A 871 -8.17 -9.73 -5.44
C HIS A 871 -9.50 -10.13 -6.09
N SER A 872 -9.49 -11.21 -6.88
CA SER A 872 -10.70 -11.70 -7.55
C SER A 872 -11.65 -12.44 -6.62
N ALA A 873 -11.16 -12.91 -5.48
CA ALA A 873 -11.93 -13.59 -4.44
C ALA A 873 -12.68 -12.65 -3.51
N LYS A 874 -12.42 -11.32 -3.57
CA LYS A 874 -13.11 -10.34 -2.73
C LYS A 874 -14.63 -10.40 -2.99
N GLY A 875 -15.40 -10.51 -1.91
CA GLY A 875 -16.86 -10.66 -1.97
C GLY A 875 -17.37 -12.10 -2.07
N LEU A 876 -16.49 -13.08 -2.31
CA LEU A 876 -16.84 -14.52 -2.33
C LEU A 876 -16.54 -15.18 -0.98
N GLU A 877 -16.99 -16.44 -0.80
CA GLU A 877 -16.80 -17.19 0.44
C GLU A 877 -16.95 -18.70 0.18
N TRP A 878 -16.21 -19.52 0.92
CA TRP A 878 -16.21 -21.00 0.79
C TRP A 878 -16.14 -21.67 2.15
N ASN A 879 -16.61 -22.90 2.22
CA ASN A 879 -16.48 -23.71 3.45
C ASN A 879 -15.01 -23.94 3.80
N THR A 880 -14.25 -24.42 2.82
CA THR A 880 -12.82 -24.72 2.98
C THR A 880 -11.96 -23.89 2.02
N LEU A 881 -10.92 -23.30 2.57
CA LEU A 881 -10.03 -22.40 1.86
C LEU A 881 -8.56 -22.79 2.05
N PHE A 882 -7.83 -22.85 0.96
CA PHE A 882 -6.37 -22.94 0.93
C PHE A 882 -5.78 -21.60 0.49
N VAL A 883 -4.75 -21.13 1.17
CA VAL A 883 -3.92 -19.97 0.76
C VAL A 883 -2.50 -20.48 0.55
N ILE A 884 -2.08 -20.59 -0.70
CA ILE A 884 -0.80 -21.19 -1.07
C ILE A 884 0.32 -20.15 -1.19
N TRP A 885 1.58 -20.61 -1.12
CA TRP A 885 2.79 -19.79 -1.21
C TRP A 885 2.91 -18.75 -0.09
N MET A 886 2.63 -19.15 1.15
CA MET A 886 2.74 -18.28 2.33
C MET A 886 4.19 -18.13 2.79
N MET A 887 5.00 -17.50 1.94
CA MET A 887 6.42 -17.23 2.18
C MET A 887 6.80 -15.81 1.76
N ASP A 888 7.80 -15.25 2.42
CA ASP A 888 8.33 -13.93 2.06
C ASP A 888 8.86 -13.93 0.62
N GLY A 889 8.56 -12.83 -0.11
CA GLY A 889 8.86 -12.72 -1.53
C GLY A 889 7.78 -13.26 -2.47
N ARG A 890 6.80 -14.01 -1.94
CA ARG A 890 5.62 -14.49 -2.67
C ARG A 890 4.33 -13.92 -2.10
N PHE A 891 4.12 -14.06 -0.82
CA PHE A 891 3.04 -13.44 -0.05
C PHE A 891 3.53 -13.05 1.34
N PRO A 892 4.02 -11.79 1.56
CA PRO A 892 4.01 -10.64 0.64
C PRO A 892 4.92 -10.80 -0.57
N SER A 893 4.61 -10.07 -1.66
CA SER A 893 5.45 -10.01 -2.85
C SER A 893 6.76 -9.23 -2.58
N LEU A 894 7.87 -9.63 -3.22
CA LEU A 894 9.16 -8.93 -3.06
C LEU A 894 9.06 -7.41 -3.28
N ARG A 895 8.28 -6.99 -4.28
CA ARG A 895 8.10 -5.57 -4.61
C ARG A 895 7.45 -4.78 -3.46
N ALA A 896 6.58 -5.40 -2.70
CA ALA A 896 5.87 -4.75 -1.61
C ALA A 896 6.70 -4.66 -0.33
N THR A 897 7.78 -5.42 -0.21
CA THR A 897 8.62 -5.41 1.00
C THR A 897 9.46 -4.14 1.16
N ASP A 898 9.64 -3.37 0.08
CA ASP A 898 10.47 -2.17 0.05
C ASP A 898 9.70 -0.89 0.42
N VAL A 899 8.37 -0.93 0.37
CA VAL A 899 7.49 0.21 0.63
C VAL A 899 6.48 -0.15 1.71
N PHE A 900 6.45 0.63 2.78
CA PHE A 900 5.61 0.35 3.94
C PHE A 900 4.12 0.27 3.60
N GLU A 901 3.61 1.23 2.80
CA GLU A 901 2.19 1.25 2.40
C GLU A 901 1.81 0.03 1.56
N ASP A 902 2.71 -0.44 0.70
CA ASP A 902 2.50 -1.63 -0.13
C ASP A 902 2.51 -2.91 0.74
N LEU A 903 3.36 -2.96 1.78
CA LEU A 903 3.39 -4.06 2.75
C LEU A 903 2.10 -4.11 3.58
N GLU A 904 1.58 -2.97 4.01
CA GLU A 904 0.29 -2.90 4.69
C GLU A 904 -0.88 -3.33 3.77
N GLU A 905 -0.82 -3.04 2.48
CA GLU A 905 -1.81 -3.55 1.52
C GLU A 905 -1.71 -5.07 1.35
N GLU A 906 -0.52 -5.64 1.30
CA GLU A 906 -0.32 -7.11 1.29
C GLU A 906 -0.87 -7.75 2.57
N LYS A 907 -0.74 -7.10 3.72
CA LYS A 907 -1.32 -7.56 4.99
C LYS A 907 -2.86 -7.55 4.93
N ARG A 908 -3.45 -6.50 4.35
CA ARG A 908 -4.90 -6.44 4.09
C ARG A 908 -5.34 -7.51 3.08
N LEU A 909 -4.52 -7.82 2.09
CA LEU A 909 -4.79 -8.94 1.18
C LEU A 909 -4.88 -10.27 1.93
N LEU A 910 -3.96 -10.54 2.86
CA LEU A 910 -4.01 -11.75 3.68
C LEU A 910 -5.25 -11.76 4.59
N TYR A 911 -5.60 -10.64 5.21
CA TYR A 911 -6.84 -10.51 5.97
C TYR A 911 -8.08 -10.81 5.11
N VAL A 912 -8.13 -10.26 3.87
CA VAL A 912 -9.20 -10.56 2.93
C VAL A 912 -9.22 -12.05 2.61
N ALA A 913 -8.08 -12.67 2.32
CA ALA A 913 -7.98 -14.10 2.03
C ALA A 913 -8.53 -14.94 3.21
N ALA A 914 -7.99 -14.74 4.42
CA ALA A 914 -8.39 -15.49 5.61
C ALA A 914 -9.91 -15.40 5.88
N THR A 915 -10.47 -14.19 5.74
CA THR A 915 -11.91 -13.94 5.99
C THR A 915 -12.85 -14.45 4.89
N ARG A 916 -12.34 -15.16 3.86
CA ARG A 916 -13.18 -15.87 2.86
C ARG A 916 -13.56 -17.27 3.33
N ALA A 917 -12.83 -17.85 4.28
CA ALA A 917 -13.13 -19.16 4.85
C ALA A 917 -14.32 -19.10 5.81
N LYS A 918 -15.17 -20.14 5.77
CA LYS A 918 -16.27 -20.34 6.72
C LYS A 918 -15.82 -21.22 7.88
N GLU A 919 -15.28 -22.42 7.61
CA GLU A 919 -14.96 -23.43 8.62
C GLU A 919 -13.48 -23.84 8.63
N ASN A 920 -12.89 -24.14 7.46
CA ASN A 920 -11.53 -24.64 7.36
C ASN A 920 -10.62 -23.67 6.62
N LEU A 921 -9.44 -23.38 7.18
CA LEU A 921 -8.45 -22.52 6.58
C LEU A 921 -7.06 -23.15 6.65
N TYR A 922 -6.48 -23.41 5.49
CA TYR A 922 -5.15 -23.94 5.32
C TYR A 922 -4.23 -22.92 4.67
N PHE A 923 -3.05 -22.75 5.24
CA PHE A 923 -1.93 -22.04 4.64
C PHE A 923 -0.87 -23.05 4.24
N THR A 924 -0.21 -22.87 3.09
CA THR A 924 0.89 -23.74 2.69
C THR A 924 2.13 -22.93 2.37
N CYS A 925 3.30 -23.45 2.79
CA CYS A 925 4.59 -22.80 2.64
C CYS A 925 5.64 -23.80 2.16
N PRO A 926 6.07 -23.77 0.88
CA PRO A 926 7.20 -24.58 0.42
C PRO A 926 8.51 -24.00 1.00
N MET A 927 9.34 -24.88 1.60
CA MET A 927 10.61 -24.50 2.25
C MET A 927 11.73 -24.29 1.26
N THR A 928 11.67 -24.92 0.08
CA THR A 928 12.61 -24.73 -1.02
C THR A 928 11.88 -24.36 -2.31
N THR A 929 12.50 -23.50 -3.12
CA THR A 929 11.97 -23.12 -4.44
C THR A 929 12.99 -23.37 -5.53
N HIS A 930 12.55 -23.87 -6.68
CA HIS A 930 13.42 -24.12 -7.84
C HIS A 930 13.64 -22.82 -8.68
N GLU A 931 14.06 -21.73 -8.08
CA GLU A 931 14.41 -20.51 -8.83
C GLU A 931 15.88 -20.48 -9.25
N SER A 932 16.13 -19.87 -10.43
CA SER A 932 17.41 -19.84 -11.17
C SER A 932 18.56 -19.03 -10.51
N TYR A 933 18.47 -18.65 -9.25
CA TYR A 933 19.50 -17.92 -8.52
C TYR A 933 20.22 -18.78 -7.45
N GLY A 934 20.74 -19.94 -7.85
CA GLY A 934 21.55 -20.80 -7.02
C GLY A 934 20.76 -21.97 -6.40
N PRO A 935 21.45 -23.05 -6.03
CA PRO A 935 20.83 -24.16 -5.39
C PRO A 935 20.33 -23.76 -3.99
N ASN A 936 19.04 -23.92 -3.75
CA ASN A 936 18.37 -23.84 -2.45
C ASN A 936 18.46 -22.47 -1.72
N ALA A 937 17.76 -21.46 -2.23
CA ALA A 937 17.40 -20.35 -1.37
C ALA A 937 16.35 -20.84 -0.36
N PHE A 938 16.73 -21.05 0.89
CA PHE A 938 15.79 -21.27 1.99
C PHE A 938 14.99 -19.97 2.15
N SER A 939 13.71 -20.02 1.89
CA SER A 939 12.79 -18.93 2.13
C SER A 939 12.00 -19.22 3.41
N GLY A 940 11.93 -18.21 4.29
CA GLY A 940 11.14 -18.29 5.53
C GLY A 940 9.64 -18.26 5.27
N VAL A 941 8.88 -18.71 6.25
CA VAL A 941 7.43 -18.50 6.31
C VAL A 941 7.12 -17.00 6.17
N SER A 942 5.99 -16.68 5.58
CA SER A 942 5.53 -15.29 5.48
C SER A 942 5.60 -14.58 6.84
N ARG A 943 6.25 -13.41 6.88
CA ARG A 943 6.35 -12.56 8.06
C ARG A 943 5.01 -12.24 8.71
N PHE A 944 3.93 -12.29 7.94
CA PHE A 944 2.58 -12.07 8.44
C PHE A 944 2.06 -13.23 9.30
N LEU A 945 2.57 -14.45 9.11
CA LEU A 945 2.22 -15.62 9.90
C LEU A 945 3.22 -15.91 11.02
N GLU A 946 4.48 -15.48 10.87
CA GLU A 946 5.50 -15.68 11.92
C GLU A 946 5.19 -14.90 13.20
N GLY A 947 4.68 -13.66 13.07
CA GLY A 947 4.38 -12.77 14.19
C GLY A 947 3.06 -13.05 14.91
N LEU A 948 2.28 -14.04 14.46
CA LEU A 948 0.98 -14.34 15.05
C LEU A 948 1.11 -15.10 16.39
N PRO A 949 0.17 -14.88 17.34
CA PRO A 949 0.12 -15.66 18.57
C PRO A 949 0.01 -17.16 18.28
N PRO A 950 0.78 -18.03 18.98
CA PRO A 950 0.76 -19.48 18.73
C PRO A 950 -0.62 -20.14 18.86
N SER A 951 -1.54 -19.52 19.59
CA SER A 951 -2.92 -20.00 19.77
C SER A 951 -3.82 -19.79 18.56
N THR A 952 -3.41 -18.97 17.57
CA THR A 952 -4.24 -18.62 16.42
C THR A 952 -3.95 -19.50 15.18
N LEU A 953 -2.84 -20.23 15.18
CA LEU A 953 -2.36 -20.97 14.01
C LEU A 953 -1.68 -22.26 14.43
N THR A 954 -2.19 -23.40 13.99
CA THR A 954 -1.55 -24.71 14.14
C THR A 954 -0.48 -24.89 13.07
N ARG A 955 0.73 -25.32 13.43
CA ARG A 955 1.81 -25.62 12.50
C ARG A 955 1.90 -27.14 12.29
N ALA A 956 1.92 -27.57 11.03
CA ALA A 956 2.05 -28.97 10.63
C ALA A 956 3.16 -29.12 9.58
N THR A 957 3.84 -30.25 9.61
CA THR A 957 4.77 -30.69 8.58
C THR A 957 4.24 -31.97 7.98
N LEU A 958 4.43 -32.17 6.68
CA LEU A 958 4.08 -33.44 6.04
C LEU A 958 5.12 -34.50 6.42
N SER A 959 4.64 -35.69 6.73
CA SER A 959 5.48 -36.89 6.84
C SER A 959 5.01 -37.87 5.78
N SER A 960 5.94 -38.45 5.00
CA SER A 960 5.62 -39.61 4.18
C SER A 960 5.30 -40.78 5.11
N ASP A 961 4.09 -41.26 5.05
CA ASP A 961 3.72 -42.48 5.73
C ASP A 961 4.42 -43.67 5.00
N PRO A 962 5.37 -44.37 5.60
CA PRO A 962 6.07 -45.43 4.92
C PRO A 962 5.21 -46.70 4.75
N ASP A 963 4.03 -46.75 5.38
CA ASP A 963 3.16 -47.98 5.42
C ASP A 963 1.83 -47.78 4.67
N GLY A 964 1.71 -46.72 3.83
CA GLY A 964 0.52 -46.49 3.00
C GLY A 964 0.52 -47.42 1.78
N GLU A 965 -0.03 -48.66 1.88
CA GLU A 965 -0.51 -49.45 0.76
C GLU A 965 -1.84 -48.91 0.18
#